data_ab5963fb454c1449d47089f1e3035bf9
#
_entry.id   ab5963fb454c1449d47089f1e3035bf9
#
_cell.length_a   1.000
_cell.length_b   1.000
_cell.length_c   1.000
_cell.angle_alpha   90.00
_cell.angle_beta   90.00
_cell.angle_gamma   90.00
#
_symmetry.space_group_name_H-M   'P 1'
#
loop_
_entity.id
_entity.type
_entity.pdbx_description
1 polymer ?
#
loop_
_entity_poly.entity_id
_entity_poly.type
_entity_poly.pdbx_seq_one_letter_code
_entity_poly.pdbx_strand_id
1 'polypeptide(L)'
;MEVIRSFFNTIRTLFRAFRSRLATLINRIAYKITSLVTGKRKADELFHSYRQNKKAARNWWEDNVDVNSKYYRPIVTVWKTIVYGVVAFALYIFCVETNFLWLMGSMPSVEDLQNPKVAQSSEIYTADGIMIGKFYTENRTPVPYKQISPNLVKALIATEDARFYRHSGIDYKAMASVAWGIVTGATDRGGGSTITQQLAKKLFKTRKSGARGLLGYVPGLGTLIYKTKEWLTAIKLERNFTKEEILTMYFNTVDYGNNTYGINTAAKSYFSKAPDSLNVQESAVLVGLQKATTTYNPIRNMKRSLERRNVVIDQMRKYGYLTAKQADSISALPIELKTKFETPYDGNANYFKNAVVDFVKKWGDENGYDLYTDGLKIYTTIDSRMQEDAEEAMTQKMKQLQRVFEDHWRNQNPWRDEDGNEITDFLPTVVKRTSKYRALAAKFPNNPDSVSYYLNKKDTMTVYDWKNSGEMKKYWSSMDSLDYYKRILRAGMMAMNPQTGQIKAWVGGLDYNYFKYDAVKQGKRQPGSTFKPFVYTTAIDDSSFNMNPCDEIVDKPFEKTYEEDGEEKVWKPRNATGTYTYAPMTLRRALAQSINSVTAELTDQVGAANVVRYAKKMGITTPLKAVPSIGLGPFDVSLYDMVAAYGVFANNGTYTQPILVTKIEDSNGKVIEEFQPEHRQAISEESAFLMLQMLRAGVEEGGGTSGSIRWRFNVTLNGNQLGGKTGTTSNNSDGWFMCVTRDLVVGAWVGGDDRSIHFRTTNLGEGAKTALPIVGAFLEKVYKDKSIEPGPFPKPSFKISKTYNCPTQWAPAASDSLGIEGDSTPAKRNEEDEFLIGPPPIPLDTSKRN
;
A
#
# COMPACT_ATOMS: atom_id res chain seq x y z
N MET A 1 48.66 -2.06 58.08
CA MET A 1 47.91 -3.33 58.10
C MET A 1 46.86 -3.37 59.22
N GLU A 2 47.08 -2.75 60.35
CA GLU A 2 46.05 -2.66 61.46
C GLU A 2 44.83 -1.85 61.10
N VAL A 3 44.94 -0.74 60.38
CA VAL A 3 43.81 0.10 59.95
C VAL A 3 42.90 -0.67 59.00
N ILE A 4 43.44 -1.45 58.10
CA ILE A 4 42.67 -2.30 57.17
C ILE A 4 41.96 -3.44 57.93
N ARG A 5 42.63 -4.04 58.91
CA ARG A 5 42.02 -5.05 59.76
C ARG A 5 40.89 -4.52 60.65
N SER A 6 41.03 -3.29 61.20
CA SER A 6 39.99 -2.59 61.96
C SER A 6 38.82 -2.24 61.05
N PHE A 7 39.04 -1.76 59.86
CA PHE A 7 38.01 -1.43 58.88
C PHE A 7 37.17 -2.70 58.47
N PHE A 8 37.82 -3.81 58.16
CA PHE A 8 37.15 -5.07 57.91
C PHE A 8 36.38 -5.64 59.12
N ASN A 9 36.90 -5.48 60.32
CA ASN A 9 36.18 -5.89 61.50
C ASN A 9 34.95 -5.02 61.79
N THR A 10 35.06 -3.72 61.55
CA THR A 10 33.89 -2.77 61.70
C THR A 10 32.83 -3.10 60.64
N ILE A 11 33.20 -3.33 59.37
CA ILE A 11 32.27 -3.77 58.34
C ILE A 11 31.62 -5.10 58.72
N ARG A 12 32.40 -6.07 59.24
CA ARG A 12 31.90 -7.38 59.65
C ARG A 12 30.86 -7.27 60.82
N THR A 13 31.11 -6.34 61.70
CA THR A 13 30.19 -6.07 62.84
C THR A 13 28.91 -5.34 62.39
N LEU A 14 29.05 -4.37 61.54
CA LEU A 14 27.91 -3.70 60.88
C LEU A 14 27.06 -4.66 60.03
N PHE A 15 27.71 -5.54 59.31
CA PHE A 15 27.03 -6.56 58.50
C PHE A 15 26.28 -7.59 59.38
N ARG A 16 26.86 -7.98 60.51
CA ARG A 16 26.18 -8.86 61.51
C ARG A 16 24.94 -8.16 62.16
N ALA A 17 25.09 -6.90 62.55
CA ALA A 17 23.98 -6.10 63.08
C ALA A 17 22.88 -5.85 62.04
N PHE A 18 23.27 -5.53 60.79
CA PHE A 18 22.33 -5.39 59.70
C PHE A 18 21.59 -6.70 59.39
N ARG A 19 22.28 -7.82 59.35
CA ARG A 19 21.71 -9.16 59.12
C ARG A 19 20.71 -9.55 60.22
N SER A 20 21.01 -9.23 61.49
CA SER A 20 20.11 -9.48 62.63
C SER A 20 18.87 -8.63 62.54
N ARG A 21 19.01 -7.33 62.23
CA ARG A 21 17.87 -6.42 62.06
C ARG A 21 17.00 -6.80 60.88
N LEU A 22 17.61 -7.15 59.71
CA LEU A 22 16.92 -7.60 58.49
C LEU A 22 16.14 -8.92 58.78
N ALA A 23 16.75 -9.90 59.41
CA ALA A 23 16.04 -11.15 59.78
C ALA A 23 14.84 -10.89 60.71
N THR A 24 14.97 -9.96 61.65
CA THR A 24 13.87 -9.56 62.52
C THR A 24 12.77 -8.85 61.76
N LEU A 25 13.13 -8.00 60.80
CA LEU A 25 12.18 -7.30 59.93
C LEU A 25 11.45 -8.28 59.01
N ILE A 26 12.16 -9.22 58.36
CA ILE A 26 11.58 -10.26 57.52
C ILE A 26 10.59 -11.11 58.30
N ASN A 27 10.93 -11.53 59.51
CA ASN A 27 10.04 -12.33 60.36
C ASN A 27 8.79 -11.53 60.80
N ARG A 28 8.91 -10.22 61.05
CA ARG A 28 7.77 -9.35 61.33
C ARG A 28 6.86 -9.17 60.12
N ILE A 29 7.44 -8.98 58.91
CA ILE A 29 6.70 -8.86 57.64
C ILE A 29 5.99 -10.19 57.33
N ALA A 30 6.71 -11.32 57.43
CA ALA A 30 6.14 -12.65 57.20
C ALA A 30 4.97 -12.93 58.15
N TYR A 31 5.12 -12.61 59.44
CA TYR A 31 4.02 -12.72 60.42
C TYR A 31 2.82 -11.84 60.04
N LYS A 32 3.07 -10.57 59.69
CA LYS A 32 1.98 -9.65 59.26
C LYS A 32 1.23 -10.17 58.06
N ILE A 33 1.96 -10.63 57.05
CA ILE A 33 1.38 -11.19 55.80
C ILE A 33 0.57 -12.45 56.11
N THR A 34 1.14 -13.37 56.92
CA THR A 34 0.44 -14.60 57.31
C THR A 34 -0.82 -14.29 58.13
N SER A 35 -0.73 -13.32 59.03
CA SER A 35 -1.89 -12.92 59.88
C SER A 35 -3.00 -12.24 59.04
N LEU A 36 -2.65 -11.53 57.97
CA LEU A 36 -3.61 -10.94 57.04
C LEU A 36 -4.33 -12.00 56.19
N VAL A 37 -3.59 -13.03 55.75
CA VAL A 37 -4.10 -14.07 54.86
C VAL A 37 -4.87 -15.19 55.59
N THR A 38 -4.36 -15.62 56.78
CA THR A 38 -4.91 -16.79 57.52
C THR A 38 -5.65 -16.43 58.82
N GLY A 39 -5.68 -15.16 59.19
CA GLY A 39 -6.18 -14.70 60.47
C GLY A 39 -5.13 -14.84 61.59
N LYS A 40 -5.24 -13.97 62.62
CA LYS A 40 -4.22 -13.80 63.67
C LYS A 40 -4.00 -15.10 64.49
N ARG A 41 -5.05 -15.82 64.81
CA ARG A 41 -4.98 -17.08 65.62
C ARG A 41 -4.20 -18.18 64.88
N LYS A 42 -4.44 -18.35 63.57
CA LYS A 42 -3.79 -19.36 62.74
C LYS A 42 -2.34 -19.00 62.47
N ALA A 43 -2.05 -17.70 62.31
CA ALA A 43 -0.70 -17.18 62.19
C ALA A 43 0.12 -17.43 63.49
N ASP A 44 -0.50 -17.20 64.69
CA ASP A 44 0.16 -17.46 65.97
C ASP A 44 0.49 -18.95 66.14
N GLU A 45 -0.44 -19.86 65.79
CA GLU A 45 -0.20 -21.31 65.81
C GLU A 45 0.94 -21.74 64.86
N LEU A 46 0.96 -21.23 63.61
CA LEU A 46 1.99 -21.52 62.62
C LEU A 46 3.38 -21.00 63.06
N PHE A 47 3.45 -19.77 63.59
CA PHE A 47 4.69 -19.22 64.09
C PHE A 47 5.17 -19.88 65.40
N HIS A 48 4.24 -20.33 66.24
CA HIS A 48 4.58 -21.12 67.44
C HIS A 48 5.16 -22.49 67.05
N SER A 49 4.50 -23.23 66.15
CA SER A 49 4.97 -24.49 65.62
C SER A 49 6.35 -24.34 64.93
N TYR A 50 6.54 -23.26 64.09
CA TYR A 50 7.82 -22.94 63.48
C TYR A 50 8.92 -22.75 64.54
N ARG A 51 8.66 -22.01 65.61
CA ARG A 51 9.63 -21.79 66.70
C ARG A 51 9.94 -23.09 67.44
N GLN A 52 8.94 -23.95 67.75
CA GLN A 52 9.17 -25.25 68.33
C GLN A 52 9.99 -26.17 67.44
N ASN A 53 9.62 -26.27 66.17
CA ASN A 53 10.37 -27.08 65.19
C ASN A 53 11.84 -26.58 65.01
N LYS A 54 12.01 -25.26 65.05
CA LYS A 54 13.35 -24.66 65.00
C LYS A 54 14.18 -24.98 66.25
N LYS A 55 13.58 -25.00 67.39
CA LYS A 55 14.21 -25.37 68.64
C LYS A 55 14.53 -26.87 68.67
N ALA A 56 13.58 -27.72 68.27
CA ALA A 56 13.76 -29.15 68.13
C ALA A 56 14.87 -29.52 67.12
N ALA A 57 14.87 -28.88 65.99
CA ALA A 57 15.91 -29.07 64.97
C ALA A 57 17.31 -28.61 65.47
N ARG A 58 17.37 -27.54 66.26
CA ARG A 58 18.60 -27.06 66.90
C ARG A 58 19.10 -28.04 67.94
N ASN A 59 18.23 -28.55 68.83
CA ASN A 59 18.63 -29.54 69.80
C ASN A 59 19.08 -30.82 69.12
N TRP A 60 18.31 -31.36 68.17
CA TRP A 60 18.70 -32.54 67.42
C TRP A 60 20.09 -32.37 66.75
N TRP A 61 20.34 -31.13 66.23
CA TRP A 61 21.63 -30.81 65.59
C TRP A 61 22.75 -30.79 66.64
N GLU A 62 22.56 -30.18 67.79
CA GLU A 62 23.52 -30.13 68.88
C GLU A 62 23.82 -31.53 69.41
N ASP A 63 22.83 -32.44 69.44
CA ASP A 63 22.97 -33.84 69.97
C ASP A 63 23.61 -34.82 68.95
N ASN A 64 23.43 -34.56 67.68
CA ASN A 64 23.84 -35.53 66.63
C ASN A 64 25.00 -35.07 65.74
N VAL A 65 25.49 -33.86 65.89
CA VAL A 65 26.56 -33.31 65.04
C VAL A 65 27.76 -32.91 65.86
N ASP A 66 28.91 -33.65 65.65
CA ASP A 66 30.18 -33.30 66.25
C ASP A 66 30.73 -32.00 65.60
N VAL A 67 30.56 -30.90 66.33
CA VAL A 67 30.97 -29.54 65.91
C VAL A 67 32.50 -29.40 65.87
N ASN A 68 33.21 -30.26 66.57
CA ASN A 68 34.67 -30.26 66.69
C ASN A 68 35.36 -31.13 65.56
N SER A 69 34.56 -31.88 64.82
CA SER A 69 35.10 -32.66 63.71
C SER A 69 35.77 -31.76 62.64
N LYS A 70 36.95 -32.20 62.18
CA LYS A 70 37.66 -31.49 61.04
C LYS A 70 36.82 -31.35 59.78
N TYR A 71 35.81 -32.17 59.56
CA TYR A 71 34.90 -32.18 58.42
C TYR A 71 33.67 -31.29 58.60
N TYR A 72 33.35 -30.86 59.84
CA TYR A 72 32.13 -30.09 60.14
C TYR A 72 32.07 -28.78 59.34
N ARG A 73 33.12 -27.96 59.40
CA ARG A 73 33.16 -26.66 58.70
C ARG A 73 32.99 -26.79 57.19
N PRO A 74 33.73 -27.67 56.48
CA PRO A 74 33.55 -27.89 55.04
C PRO A 74 32.13 -28.33 54.68
N ILE A 75 31.56 -29.33 55.39
CA ILE A 75 30.23 -29.87 55.13
C ILE A 75 29.16 -28.80 55.31
N VAL A 76 29.20 -28.08 56.42
CA VAL A 76 28.25 -26.98 56.71
C VAL A 76 28.40 -25.86 55.69
N THR A 77 29.61 -25.57 55.23
CA THR A 77 29.84 -24.56 54.19
C THR A 77 29.21 -25.00 52.86
N VAL A 78 29.41 -26.25 52.44
CA VAL A 78 28.80 -26.82 51.23
C VAL A 78 27.27 -26.75 51.35
N TRP A 79 26.68 -27.22 52.46
CA TRP A 79 25.20 -27.14 52.66
C TRP A 79 24.68 -25.72 52.69
N LYS A 80 25.35 -24.78 53.34
CA LYS A 80 24.98 -23.36 53.30
C LYS A 80 25.07 -22.81 51.88
N THR A 81 26.08 -23.14 51.11
CA THR A 81 26.24 -22.71 49.72
C THR A 81 25.07 -23.26 48.88
N ILE A 82 24.72 -24.54 49.02
CA ILE A 82 23.58 -25.14 48.33
C ILE A 82 22.29 -24.43 48.71
N VAL A 83 21.99 -24.27 50.02
CA VAL A 83 20.77 -23.61 50.45
C VAL A 83 20.69 -22.17 49.98
N TYR A 84 21.78 -21.40 50.12
CA TYR A 84 21.81 -20.04 49.63
C TYR A 84 21.69 -19.96 48.10
N GLY A 85 22.25 -20.92 47.40
CA GLY A 85 22.12 -21.06 45.96
C GLY A 85 20.66 -21.31 45.52
N VAL A 86 19.98 -22.24 46.21
CA VAL A 86 18.56 -22.51 45.98
C VAL A 86 17.66 -21.30 46.28
N VAL A 87 17.94 -20.62 47.38
CA VAL A 87 17.15 -19.39 47.75
C VAL A 87 17.40 -18.27 46.74
N ALA A 88 18.66 -18.08 46.36
CA ALA A 88 19.01 -17.06 45.36
C ALA A 88 18.38 -17.37 44.00
N PHE A 89 18.38 -18.66 43.61
CA PHE A 89 17.73 -19.11 42.38
C PHE A 89 16.22 -18.91 42.42
N ALA A 90 15.56 -19.28 43.52
CA ALA A 90 14.11 -19.04 43.70
C ALA A 90 13.77 -17.54 43.66
N LEU A 91 14.57 -16.70 44.32
CA LEU A 91 14.43 -15.25 44.26
C LEU A 91 14.65 -14.70 42.84
N TYR A 92 15.63 -15.20 42.13
CA TYR A 92 15.87 -14.85 40.71
C TYR A 92 14.66 -15.18 39.84
N ILE A 93 14.11 -16.42 39.97
CA ILE A 93 12.90 -16.81 39.20
C ILE A 93 11.73 -15.91 39.55
N PHE A 94 11.52 -15.60 40.86
CA PHE A 94 10.50 -14.68 41.28
C PHE A 94 10.67 -13.27 40.69
N CYS A 95 11.87 -12.72 40.67
CA CYS A 95 12.16 -11.43 40.04
C CYS A 95 11.91 -11.42 38.53
N VAL A 96 12.22 -12.52 37.85
CA VAL A 96 11.95 -12.66 36.40
C VAL A 96 10.45 -12.73 36.15
N GLU A 97 9.71 -13.51 36.93
CA GLU A 97 8.27 -13.72 36.78
C GLU A 97 7.46 -12.45 37.08
N THR A 98 7.82 -11.74 38.15
CA THR A 98 7.09 -10.53 38.59
C THR A 98 7.61 -9.24 37.97
N ASN A 99 8.70 -9.31 37.19
CA ASN A 99 9.41 -8.13 36.69
C ASN A 99 9.72 -7.10 37.78
N PHE A 100 10.21 -7.59 38.92
CA PHE A 100 10.44 -6.79 40.13
C PHE A 100 11.27 -5.54 39.83
N LEU A 101 10.74 -4.37 40.13
CA LEU A 101 11.35 -3.04 39.84
C LEU A 101 11.77 -2.84 38.38
N TRP A 102 11.11 -3.52 37.46
CA TRP A 102 11.44 -3.49 36.02
C TRP A 102 12.88 -3.93 35.68
N LEU A 103 13.53 -4.63 36.57
CA LEU A 103 14.90 -5.08 36.42
C LEU A 103 15.06 -6.11 35.30
N MET A 104 14.09 -7.01 35.16
CA MET A 104 14.14 -8.17 34.27
C MET A 104 13.37 -7.95 32.96
N GLY A 105 12.50 -6.90 32.88
CA GLY A 105 11.59 -6.64 31.76
C GLY A 105 10.33 -7.50 31.78
N SER A 106 9.30 -7.10 31.01
CA SER A 106 7.98 -7.72 31.02
C SER A 106 7.99 -9.21 30.65
N MET A 107 7.10 -9.97 31.26
CA MET A 107 6.69 -11.32 30.85
C MET A 107 5.35 -11.23 30.11
N PRO A 108 5.05 -12.17 29.19
CA PRO A 108 3.72 -12.26 28.58
C PRO A 108 2.64 -12.41 29.65
N SER A 109 1.52 -11.70 29.52
CA SER A 109 0.36 -11.85 30.42
C SER A 109 -0.27 -13.24 30.26
N VAL A 110 -1.12 -13.66 31.19
CA VAL A 110 -1.86 -14.91 31.08
C VAL A 110 -2.84 -14.85 29.90
N GLU A 111 -3.41 -13.69 29.65
CA GLU A 111 -4.32 -13.43 28.55
C GLU A 111 -3.59 -13.54 27.19
N ASP A 112 -2.39 -12.96 27.05
CA ASP A 112 -1.54 -13.11 25.85
C ASP A 112 -1.13 -14.56 25.63
N LEU A 113 -1.00 -15.37 26.69
CA LEU A 113 -0.65 -16.78 26.61
C LEU A 113 -1.84 -17.65 26.23
N GLN A 114 -3.05 -17.31 26.68
CA GLN A 114 -4.28 -18.03 26.33
C GLN A 114 -4.78 -17.73 24.91
N ASN A 115 -4.61 -16.48 24.48
CA ASN A 115 -4.95 -16.02 23.15
C ASN A 115 -3.72 -15.35 22.49
N PRO A 116 -2.71 -16.12 22.06
CA PRO A 116 -1.56 -15.53 21.41
C PRO A 116 -1.99 -14.88 20.10
N LYS A 117 -1.97 -13.55 20.06
CA LYS A 117 -2.26 -12.79 18.84
C LYS A 117 -1.20 -13.13 17.79
N VAL A 118 -1.54 -14.02 16.91
CA VAL A 118 -0.76 -14.27 15.71
C VAL A 118 -1.13 -13.17 14.71
N ALA A 119 -0.16 -12.35 14.32
CA ALA A 119 -0.40 -11.34 13.30
C ALA A 119 -1.04 -11.98 12.07
N GLN A 120 -2.21 -11.52 11.68
CA GLN A 120 -2.94 -11.98 10.50
C GLN A 120 -2.86 -10.92 9.41
N SER A 121 -2.70 -11.36 8.17
CA SER A 121 -2.73 -10.46 7.02
C SER A 121 -4.15 -9.94 6.79
N SER A 122 -4.29 -8.64 6.55
CA SER A 122 -5.54 -8.08 6.08
C SER A 122 -5.73 -8.28 4.58
N GLU A 123 -6.98 -8.39 4.14
CA GLU A 123 -7.36 -8.70 2.77
C GLU A 123 -8.22 -7.59 2.20
N ILE A 124 -7.97 -7.20 0.94
CA ILE A 124 -8.75 -6.20 0.23
C ILE A 124 -9.54 -6.86 -0.87
N TYR A 125 -10.83 -6.60 -0.89
CA TYR A 125 -11.81 -7.14 -1.83
C TYR A 125 -12.42 -6.03 -2.69
N THR A 126 -12.70 -6.35 -3.95
CA THR A 126 -13.50 -5.52 -4.86
C THR A 126 -14.97 -5.55 -4.46
N ALA A 127 -15.79 -4.69 -5.09
CA ALA A 127 -17.24 -4.67 -4.87
C ALA A 127 -17.92 -5.98 -5.29
N ASP A 128 -17.38 -6.67 -6.28
CA ASP A 128 -17.84 -7.98 -6.79
C ASP A 128 -17.17 -9.16 -6.07
N GLY A 129 -16.46 -8.91 -4.94
CA GLY A 129 -15.95 -9.93 -4.02
C GLY A 129 -14.63 -10.59 -4.41
N ILE A 130 -13.93 -10.08 -5.41
CA ILE A 130 -12.62 -10.59 -5.82
C ILE A 130 -11.52 -10.00 -4.91
N MET A 131 -10.67 -10.85 -4.36
CA MET A 131 -9.53 -10.41 -3.57
C MET A 131 -8.43 -9.83 -4.46
N ILE A 132 -8.11 -8.55 -4.26
CA ILE A 132 -7.11 -7.83 -5.05
C ILE A 132 -5.77 -7.60 -4.33
N GLY A 133 -5.70 -7.81 -3.01
CA GLY A 133 -4.46 -7.64 -2.27
C GLY A 133 -4.50 -8.15 -0.85
N LYS A 134 -3.30 -8.43 -0.31
CA LYS A 134 -3.07 -8.79 1.09
C LYS A 134 -2.03 -7.85 1.68
N PHE A 135 -2.31 -7.34 2.87
CA PHE A 135 -1.39 -6.48 3.60
C PHE A 135 -0.95 -7.14 4.90
N TYR A 136 0.36 -7.19 5.12
CA TYR A 136 0.97 -7.90 6.23
C TYR A 136 2.35 -7.31 6.56
N THR A 137 2.72 -7.29 7.83
CA THR A 137 4.12 -7.15 8.23
C THR A 137 4.88 -8.45 7.97
N GLU A 138 4.17 -9.56 8.15
CA GLU A 138 4.68 -10.92 7.98
C GLU A 138 3.62 -11.69 7.17
N ASN A 139 3.91 -12.07 5.93
CA ASN A 139 2.95 -12.79 5.07
C ASN A 139 2.59 -14.13 5.69
N ARG A 140 1.42 -14.20 6.33
CA ARG A 140 0.93 -15.39 7.04
C ARG A 140 -0.51 -15.68 6.67
N THR A 141 -0.77 -16.92 6.35
CA THR A 141 -2.12 -17.49 6.28
C THR A 141 -2.15 -18.72 7.17
N PRO A 142 -2.72 -18.65 8.37
CA PRO A 142 -2.72 -19.77 9.31
C PRO A 142 -3.54 -20.94 8.79
N VAL A 143 -3.11 -22.14 9.13
CA VAL A 143 -3.82 -23.40 8.81
C VAL A 143 -4.00 -24.24 10.08
N PRO A 144 -5.09 -25.02 10.20
CA PRO A 144 -5.28 -25.97 11.29
C PRO A 144 -4.33 -27.16 11.17
N TYR A 145 -4.08 -27.87 12.28
CA TYR A 145 -3.17 -29.01 12.33
C TYR A 145 -3.42 -30.07 11.25
N LYS A 146 -4.70 -30.36 10.97
CA LYS A 146 -5.12 -31.35 9.95
C LYS A 146 -4.65 -31.02 8.53
N GLN A 147 -4.32 -29.77 8.25
CA GLN A 147 -3.79 -29.33 6.96
C GLN A 147 -2.25 -29.24 6.93
N ILE A 148 -1.57 -29.77 7.94
CA ILE A 148 -0.11 -29.83 8.00
C ILE A 148 0.36 -31.25 7.67
N SER A 149 1.28 -31.38 6.69
CA SER A 149 1.82 -32.67 6.30
C SER A 149 2.43 -33.42 7.49
N PRO A 150 2.10 -34.69 7.70
CA PRO A 150 2.75 -35.54 8.69
C PRO A 150 4.28 -35.65 8.46
N ASN A 151 4.73 -35.54 7.21
CA ASN A 151 6.15 -35.58 6.86
C ASN A 151 6.88 -34.35 7.43
N LEU A 152 6.24 -33.20 7.39
CA LEU A 152 6.76 -31.95 7.95
C LEU A 152 6.88 -32.02 9.48
N VAL A 153 5.86 -32.55 10.16
CA VAL A 153 5.87 -32.74 11.60
C VAL A 153 7.01 -33.69 12.01
N LYS A 154 7.16 -34.83 11.32
CA LYS A 154 8.25 -35.80 11.59
C LYS A 154 9.63 -35.20 11.34
N ALA A 155 9.79 -34.43 10.26
CA ALA A 155 11.05 -33.75 9.95
C ALA A 155 11.43 -32.73 11.02
N LEU A 156 10.47 -31.90 11.48
CA LEU A 156 10.69 -30.91 12.54
C LEU A 156 11.09 -31.59 13.86
N ILE A 157 10.33 -32.58 14.30
CA ILE A 157 10.59 -33.29 15.56
C ILE A 157 11.94 -34.00 15.54
N ALA A 158 12.25 -34.71 14.44
CA ALA A 158 13.54 -35.36 14.28
C ALA A 158 14.73 -34.40 14.34
N THR A 159 14.55 -33.17 13.84
CA THR A 159 15.65 -32.22 13.67
C THR A 159 15.82 -31.30 14.86
N GLU A 160 14.73 -30.78 15.39
CA GLU A 160 14.77 -29.71 16.41
C GLU A 160 14.52 -30.25 17.84
N ASP A 161 13.69 -31.30 18.01
CA ASP A 161 13.24 -31.75 19.34
C ASP A 161 12.77 -33.22 19.33
N ALA A 162 13.69 -34.15 19.22
CA ALA A 162 13.37 -35.58 19.08
C ALA A 162 12.58 -36.18 20.25
N ARG A 163 12.53 -35.52 21.41
CA ARG A 163 11.77 -35.94 22.58
C ARG A 163 10.55 -35.05 22.86
N PHE A 164 10.08 -34.31 21.89
CA PHE A 164 8.99 -33.31 22.01
C PHE A 164 7.77 -33.82 22.78
N TYR A 165 7.33 -35.06 22.51
CA TYR A 165 6.20 -35.67 23.20
C TYR A 165 6.51 -36.18 24.63
N ARG A 166 7.76 -36.09 25.09
CA ARG A 166 8.21 -36.67 26.37
C ARG A 166 8.57 -35.66 27.45
N HIS A 167 8.46 -34.37 27.16
CA HIS A 167 8.73 -33.27 28.11
C HIS A 167 7.63 -32.22 28.07
N SER A 168 7.59 -31.35 29.09
CA SER A 168 6.62 -30.25 29.23
C SER A 168 7.34 -28.90 29.12
N GLY A 169 7.81 -28.54 27.90
CA GLY A 169 8.44 -27.28 27.57
C GLY A 169 9.97 -27.26 27.77
N ILE A 170 10.54 -28.03 28.69
CA ILE A 170 11.98 -28.12 28.91
C ILE A 170 12.41 -29.58 28.83
N ASP A 171 13.41 -29.84 28.01
CA ASP A 171 14.09 -31.16 27.93
C ASP A 171 15.34 -31.14 28.81
N TYR A 172 15.20 -31.61 30.04
CA TYR A 172 16.30 -31.66 31.02
C TYR A 172 17.46 -32.55 30.58
N LYS A 173 17.20 -33.61 29.82
CA LYS A 173 18.23 -34.52 29.31
C LYS A 173 19.03 -33.84 28.20
N ALA A 174 18.39 -33.07 27.33
CA ALA A 174 19.09 -32.26 26.31
C ALA A 174 19.93 -31.18 26.98
N MET A 175 19.39 -30.46 27.95
CA MET A 175 20.12 -29.43 28.69
C MET A 175 21.36 -29.99 29.42
N ALA A 176 21.23 -31.13 30.08
CA ALA A 176 22.34 -31.78 30.75
C ALA A 176 23.42 -32.22 29.73
N SER A 177 23.04 -32.76 28.58
CA SER A 177 23.99 -33.14 27.51
C SER A 177 24.73 -31.93 26.94
N VAL A 178 24.08 -30.78 26.76
CA VAL A 178 24.70 -29.52 26.30
C VAL A 178 25.67 -29.00 27.37
N ALA A 179 25.25 -28.96 28.64
CA ALA A 179 26.09 -28.52 29.74
C ALA A 179 27.35 -29.40 29.87
N TRP A 180 27.22 -30.72 29.74
CA TRP A 180 28.33 -31.66 29.72
C TRP A 180 29.25 -31.44 28.51
N GLY A 181 28.67 -31.15 27.31
CA GLY A 181 29.44 -30.81 26.12
C GLY A 181 30.32 -29.56 26.28
N ILE A 182 29.77 -28.53 26.94
CA ILE A 182 30.54 -27.30 27.24
C ILE A 182 31.71 -27.59 28.18
N VAL A 183 31.50 -28.39 29.22
CA VAL A 183 32.53 -28.76 30.16
C VAL A 183 33.62 -29.63 29.53
N THR A 184 33.27 -30.52 28.60
CA THR A 184 34.19 -31.45 27.94
C THR A 184 34.77 -30.92 26.63
N GLY A 185 34.42 -29.71 26.19
CA GLY A 185 34.88 -29.12 24.92
C GLY A 185 34.26 -29.77 23.66
N ALA A 186 33.31 -30.67 23.80
CA ALA A 186 32.64 -31.35 22.70
C ALA A 186 31.51 -30.46 22.12
N THR A 187 31.84 -29.64 21.10
CA THR A 187 30.94 -28.61 20.51
C THR A 187 29.84 -29.15 19.59
N ASP A 188 29.90 -30.41 19.17
CA ASP A 188 29.02 -31.03 18.17
C ASP A 188 27.72 -31.63 18.75
N ARG A 189 27.42 -31.38 20.00
CA ARG A 189 26.18 -31.89 20.62
C ARG A 189 25.04 -30.90 20.43
N GLY A 190 24.10 -31.22 19.57
CA GLY A 190 22.94 -30.46 19.11
C GLY A 190 22.33 -29.42 20.05
N GLY A 191 21.41 -28.59 19.55
CA GLY A 191 20.81 -27.49 20.33
C GLY A 191 19.96 -27.97 21.52
N GLY A 192 20.12 -27.31 22.68
CA GLY A 192 19.36 -27.64 23.91
C GLY A 192 18.01 -26.92 24.03
N SER A 193 17.53 -26.24 22.97
CA SER A 193 16.25 -25.53 23.00
C SER A 193 15.14 -26.36 22.37
N THR A 194 13.99 -26.48 23.05
CA THR A 194 12.82 -27.21 22.56
C THR A 194 12.02 -26.41 21.54
N ILE A 195 11.13 -27.08 20.77
CA ILE A 195 10.17 -26.46 19.85
C ILE A 195 9.35 -25.40 20.60
N THR A 196 8.85 -25.73 21.80
CA THR A 196 8.03 -24.83 22.61
C THR A 196 8.82 -23.58 23.08
N GLN A 197 10.13 -23.71 23.40
CA GLN A 197 10.97 -22.54 23.69
C GLN A 197 11.21 -21.66 22.47
N GLN A 198 11.42 -22.28 21.29
CA GLN A 198 11.52 -21.53 20.04
C GLN A 198 10.23 -20.79 19.70
N LEU A 199 9.07 -21.42 19.92
CA LEU A 199 7.75 -20.79 19.78
C LEU A 199 7.60 -19.60 20.73
N ALA A 200 7.90 -19.79 22.02
CA ALA A 200 7.84 -18.72 23.04
C ALA A 200 8.69 -17.51 22.62
N LYS A 201 9.91 -17.75 22.14
CA LYS A 201 10.80 -16.68 21.65
C LYS A 201 10.20 -15.92 20.49
N LYS A 202 9.53 -16.60 19.54
CA LYS A 202 8.98 -16.02 18.31
C LYS A 202 7.67 -15.28 18.55
N LEU A 203 6.72 -15.87 19.27
CA LEU A 203 5.42 -15.28 19.57
C LEU A 203 5.54 -14.00 20.41
N PHE A 204 6.28 -14.07 21.51
CA PHE A 204 6.34 -12.97 22.48
C PHE A 204 7.54 -12.04 22.30
N LYS A 205 8.31 -12.20 21.21
CA LYS A 205 9.44 -11.32 20.86
C LYS A 205 10.33 -10.99 22.07
N THR A 206 10.59 -11.99 22.94
CA THR A 206 11.23 -11.87 24.26
C THR A 206 12.59 -11.14 24.27
N ARG A 207 13.15 -10.87 23.12
CA ARG A 207 14.46 -10.19 22.93
C ARG A 207 14.36 -8.78 22.35
N LYS A 208 13.15 -8.25 22.06
CA LYS A 208 12.99 -6.86 21.59
C LYS A 208 13.20 -5.85 22.71
N SER A 209 13.51 -4.61 22.36
CA SER A 209 13.87 -3.53 23.29
C SER A 209 12.83 -3.30 24.39
N GLY A 210 11.53 -3.39 24.11
CA GLY A 210 10.44 -3.23 25.10
C GLY A 210 10.35 -4.36 26.15
N ALA A 211 10.87 -5.56 25.84
CA ALA A 211 10.91 -6.68 26.76
C ALA A 211 12.22 -6.73 27.61
N ARG A 212 13.13 -5.77 27.40
CA ARG A 212 14.44 -5.72 28.08
C ARG A 212 14.29 -4.95 29.40
N GLY A 213 14.34 -5.54 30.55
CA GLY A 213 14.55 -4.79 31.79
C GLY A 213 15.96 -4.21 31.89
N LEU A 214 16.21 -3.45 32.95
CA LEU A 214 17.46 -2.74 33.19
C LEU A 214 18.68 -3.67 33.12
N LEU A 215 18.58 -4.87 33.71
CA LEU A 215 19.65 -5.89 33.69
C LEU A 215 19.76 -6.61 32.35
N GLY A 216 18.78 -6.51 31.49
CA GLY A 216 18.82 -7.08 30.14
C GLY A 216 19.84 -6.42 29.19
N TYR A 217 20.34 -5.24 29.54
CA TYR A 217 21.40 -4.54 28.80
C TYR A 217 22.82 -4.95 29.20
N VAL A 218 22.96 -5.69 30.32
CA VAL A 218 24.27 -6.17 30.79
C VAL A 218 24.71 -7.37 29.95
N PRO A 219 25.91 -7.35 29.29
CA PRO A 219 26.42 -8.46 28.51
C PRO A 219 26.48 -9.76 29.33
N GLY A 220 26.02 -10.88 28.76
CA GLY A 220 25.92 -12.18 29.41
C GLY A 220 24.67 -12.35 30.30
N LEU A 221 24.39 -11.41 31.19
CA LEU A 221 23.22 -11.46 32.09
C LEU A 221 21.89 -11.35 31.30
N GLY A 222 21.84 -10.48 30.29
CA GLY A 222 20.69 -10.36 29.40
C GLY A 222 20.33 -11.68 28.71
N THR A 223 21.34 -12.45 28.25
CA THR A 223 21.11 -13.75 27.63
C THR A 223 20.52 -14.76 28.62
N LEU A 224 20.99 -14.78 29.87
CA LEU A 224 20.44 -15.63 30.93
C LEU A 224 18.96 -15.28 31.23
N ILE A 225 18.66 -13.99 31.39
CA ILE A 225 17.31 -13.50 31.63
C ILE A 225 16.36 -13.92 30.50
N TYR A 226 16.75 -13.70 29.24
CA TYR A 226 15.94 -14.09 28.08
C TYR A 226 15.71 -15.59 28.01
N LYS A 227 16.73 -16.39 28.26
CA LYS A 227 16.60 -17.85 28.30
C LYS A 227 15.65 -18.31 29.41
N THR A 228 15.75 -17.70 30.60
CA THR A 228 14.82 -18.00 31.71
C THR A 228 13.38 -17.63 31.36
N LYS A 229 13.16 -16.48 30.71
CA LYS A 229 11.84 -16.12 30.19
C LYS A 229 11.30 -17.12 29.17
N GLU A 230 12.13 -17.53 28.20
CA GLU A 230 11.79 -18.55 27.22
C GLU A 230 11.38 -19.87 27.90
N TRP A 231 12.08 -20.29 28.95
CA TRP A 231 11.75 -21.51 29.73
C TRP A 231 10.43 -21.41 30.48
N LEU A 232 10.24 -20.31 31.21
CA LEU A 232 9.00 -20.10 31.99
C LEU A 232 7.79 -20.00 31.06
N THR A 233 7.92 -19.28 29.95
CA THR A 233 6.87 -19.15 28.94
C THR A 233 6.58 -20.50 28.27
N ALA A 234 7.60 -21.30 27.94
CA ALA A 234 7.42 -22.62 27.36
C ALA A 234 6.66 -23.57 28.30
N ILE A 235 6.96 -23.54 29.61
CA ILE A 235 6.23 -24.33 30.61
C ILE A 235 4.74 -23.89 30.69
N LYS A 236 4.49 -22.57 30.63
CA LYS A 236 3.14 -22.04 30.64
C LYS A 236 2.37 -22.44 29.38
N LEU A 237 2.99 -22.37 28.20
CA LEU A 237 2.38 -22.83 26.94
C LEU A 237 2.00 -24.30 27.00
N GLU A 238 2.89 -25.19 27.46
CA GLU A 238 2.62 -26.63 27.59
C GLU A 238 1.55 -26.98 28.66
N ARG A 239 1.26 -26.05 29.57
CA ARG A 239 0.14 -26.22 30.53
C ARG A 239 -1.21 -25.82 29.94
N ASN A 240 -1.21 -24.93 28.97
CA ASN A 240 -2.44 -24.33 28.40
C ASN A 240 -2.82 -24.95 27.05
N PHE A 241 -1.84 -25.52 26.31
CA PHE A 241 -2.04 -26.02 24.95
C PHE A 241 -1.56 -27.46 24.80
N THR A 242 -2.25 -28.22 23.95
CA THR A 242 -1.85 -29.57 23.53
C THR A 242 -0.61 -29.52 22.63
N LYS A 243 0.06 -30.63 22.47
CA LYS A 243 1.22 -30.77 21.57
C LYS A 243 0.89 -30.41 20.12
N GLU A 244 -0.31 -30.77 19.64
CA GLU A 244 -0.77 -30.48 18.30
C GLU A 244 -1.03 -28.97 18.12
N GLU A 245 -1.61 -28.30 19.11
CA GLU A 245 -1.80 -26.85 19.11
C GLU A 245 -0.46 -26.11 19.11
N ILE A 246 0.51 -26.55 19.91
CA ILE A 246 1.87 -26.01 19.94
C ILE A 246 2.56 -26.14 18.58
N LEU A 247 2.46 -27.31 17.93
CA LEU A 247 2.98 -27.51 16.57
C LEU A 247 2.27 -26.62 15.56
N THR A 248 0.95 -26.50 15.66
CA THR A 248 0.15 -25.62 14.79
C THR A 248 0.60 -24.18 14.91
N MET A 249 0.71 -23.66 16.13
CA MET A 249 1.21 -22.32 16.40
C MET A 249 2.65 -22.14 15.87
N TYR A 250 3.51 -23.13 16.05
CA TYR A 250 4.89 -23.09 15.58
C TYR A 250 4.95 -22.97 14.05
N PHE A 251 4.30 -23.88 13.32
CA PHE A 251 4.31 -23.87 11.87
C PHE A 251 3.66 -22.62 11.27
N ASN A 252 2.65 -22.06 11.91
CA ASN A 252 2.01 -20.81 11.50
C ASN A 252 2.83 -19.55 11.85
N THR A 253 3.86 -19.67 12.73
CA THR A 253 4.63 -18.50 13.20
C THR A 253 6.03 -18.39 12.61
N VAL A 254 6.63 -19.51 12.16
CA VAL A 254 8.03 -19.55 11.75
C VAL A 254 8.27 -18.78 10.46
N ASP A 255 9.40 -18.05 10.42
CA ASP A 255 9.96 -17.41 9.23
C ASP A 255 10.67 -18.44 8.33
N TYR A 256 10.31 -18.46 7.05
CA TYR A 256 10.90 -19.30 6.00
C TYR A 256 11.74 -18.48 4.99
N GLY A 257 12.06 -17.22 5.31
CA GLY A 257 12.81 -16.32 4.44
C GLY A 257 11.97 -15.71 3.31
N ASN A 258 12.54 -14.73 2.61
CA ASN A 258 11.87 -13.99 1.53
C ASN A 258 10.52 -13.38 1.96
N ASN A 259 10.44 -12.88 3.20
CA ASN A 259 9.21 -12.36 3.82
C ASN A 259 8.05 -13.36 3.88
N THR A 260 8.36 -14.66 3.97
CA THR A 260 7.39 -15.76 3.97
C THR A 260 7.29 -16.33 5.38
N TYR A 261 6.17 -16.08 6.05
CA TYR A 261 5.91 -16.55 7.40
C TYR A 261 4.76 -17.57 7.41
N GLY A 262 4.89 -18.60 8.21
CA GLY A 262 3.93 -19.69 8.28
C GLY A 262 4.01 -20.68 7.13
N ILE A 263 3.60 -21.91 7.43
CA ILE A 263 3.78 -23.06 6.54
C ILE A 263 2.95 -22.99 5.26
N ASN A 264 1.74 -22.43 5.33
CA ASN A 264 0.87 -22.32 4.14
C ASN A 264 1.50 -21.41 3.08
N THR A 265 1.95 -20.25 3.52
CA THR A 265 2.65 -19.31 2.64
C THR A 265 3.94 -19.92 2.09
N ALA A 266 4.72 -20.62 2.96
CA ALA A 266 5.96 -21.27 2.53
C ALA A 266 5.73 -22.39 1.51
N ALA A 267 4.77 -23.27 1.74
CA ALA A 267 4.45 -24.37 0.82
C ALA A 267 4.02 -23.85 -0.57
N LYS A 268 3.19 -22.80 -0.59
CA LYS A 268 2.75 -22.14 -1.82
C LYS A 268 3.90 -21.39 -2.51
N SER A 269 4.70 -20.63 -1.75
CA SER A 269 5.76 -19.80 -2.31
C SER A 269 6.92 -20.58 -2.89
N TYR A 270 7.34 -21.69 -2.24
CA TYR A 270 8.49 -22.47 -2.69
C TYR A 270 8.12 -23.62 -3.62
N PHE A 271 6.94 -24.23 -3.45
CA PHE A 271 6.55 -25.46 -4.15
C PHE A 271 5.22 -25.37 -4.90
N SER A 272 4.48 -24.24 -4.80
CA SER A 272 3.13 -24.08 -5.35
C SER A 272 2.16 -25.19 -4.90
N LYS A 273 2.27 -25.65 -3.64
CA LYS A 273 1.48 -26.74 -3.04
C LYS A 273 0.77 -26.30 -1.76
N ALA A 274 -0.30 -27.01 -1.42
CA ALA A 274 -0.90 -26.93 -0.09
C ALA A 274 0.03 -27.59 0.96
N PRO A 275 0.00 -27.14 2.24
CA PRO A 275 0.91 -27.65 3.27
C PRO A 275 0.76 -29.15 3.56
N ASP A 276 -0.45 -29.73 3.43
CA ASP A 276 -0.74 -31.15 3.60
C ASP A 276 -0.13 -32.03 2.52
N SER A 277 0.07 -31.45 1.33
CA SER A 277 0.57 -32.14 0.13
C SER A 277 2.10 -32.17 0.02
N LEU A 278 2.81 -31.64 1.03
CA LEU A 278 4.28 -31.64 1.06
C LEU A 278 4.82 -33.06 1.24
N ASN A 279 5.72 -33.47 0.34
CA ASN A 279 6.42 -34.75 0.45
C ASN A 279 7.59 -34.64 1.46
N VAL A 280 8.30 -35.76 1.69
CA VAL A 280 9.42 -35.83 2.65
C VAL A 280 10.55 -34.86 2.28
N GLN A 281 10.91 -34.80 1.01
CA GLN A 281 11.98 -33.95 0.50
C GLN A 281 11.67 -32.46 0.69
N GLU A 282 10.49 -32.03 0.29
CA GLU A 282 10.02 -30.65 0.42
C GLU A 282 9.90 -30.23 1.89
N SER A 283 9.37 -31.13 2.73
CA SER A 283 9.32 -30.96 4.19
C SER A 283 10.70 -30.78 4.79
N ALA A 284 11.68 -31.58 4.37
CA ALA A 284 13.06 -31.48 4.84
C ALA A 284 13.75 -30.19 4.40
N VAL A 285 13.46 -29.67 3.20
CA VAL A 285 13.93 -28.36 2.74
C VAL A 285 13.41 -27.25 3.66
N LEU A 286 12.09 -27.21 3.90
CA LEU A 286 11.48 -26.18 4.73
C LEU A 286 11.94 -26.23 6.19
N VAL A 287 12.09 -27.40 6.78
CA VAL A 287 12.65 -27.56 8.13
C VAL A 287 14.13 -27.16 8.16
N GLY A 288 14.90 -27.55 7.15
CA GLY A 288 16.30 -27.18 7.03
C GLY A 288 16.52 -25.66 6.95
N LEU A 289 15.65 -24.96 6.23
CA LEU A 289 15.66 -23.52 6.04
C LEU A 289 15.52 -22.74 7.36
N GLN A 290 14.74 -23.25 8.32
CA GLN A 290 14.49 -22.58 9.61
C GLN A 290 15.74 -22.35 10.45
N LYS A 291 16.82 -23.10 10.24
CA LYS A 291 18.08 -22.90 10.98
C LYS A 291 18.73 -21.56 10.67
N ALA A 292 18.72 -21.13 9.40
CA ALA A 292 19.18 -19.84 8.94
C ALA A 292 18.59 -19.53 7.58
N THR A 293 17.51 -18.73 7.57
CA THR A 293 16.65 -18.44 6.40
C THR A 293 17.36 -17.70 5.26
N THR A 294 18.52 -17.14 5.50
CA THR A 294 19.39 -16.53 4.46
C THR A 294 20.39 -17.54 3.91
N THR A 295 21.07 -18.29 4.80
CA THR A 295 22.18 -19.18 4.45
C THR A 295 21.72 -20.43 3.73
N TYR A 296 20.60 -21.01 4.16
CA TYR A 296 20.02 -22.26 3.63
C TYR A 296 18.85 -22.02 2.68
N ASN A 297 18.70 -20.79 2.18
CA ASN A 297 17.67 -20.42 1.24
C ASN A 297 17.89 -21.10 -0.11
N PRO A 298 16.97 -21.96 -0.61
CA PRO A 298 17.18 -22.71 -1.85
C PRO A 298 17.24 -21.83 -3.10
N ILE A 299 16.67 -20.62 -3.05
CA ILE A 299 16.74 -19.64 -4.16
C ILE A 299 18.10 -18.98 -4.21
N ARG A 300 18.67 -18.64 -3.04
CA ARG A 300 19.94 -17.92 -2.94
C ARG A 300 21.15 -18.84 -2.95
N ASN A 301 21.04 -20.01 -2.31
CA ASN A 301 22.13 -20.94 -2.06
C ASN A 301 21.66 -22.39 -2.21
N MET A 302 21.37 -22.84 -3.43
CA MET A 302 20.86 -24.18 -3.72
C MET A 302 21.75 -25.28 -3.11
N LYS A 303 23.08 -25.17 -3.25
CA LYS A 303 24.03 -26.16 -2.73
C LYS A 303 23.94 -26.33 -1.22
N ARG A 304 23.98 -25.20 -0.46
CA ARG A 304 23.86 -25.24 1.01
C ARG A 304 22.48 -25.70 1.47
N SER A 305 21.45 -25.39 0.71
CA SER A 305 20.09 -25.87 0.99
C SER A 305 20.00 -27.38 0.81
N LEU A 306 20.61 -27.93 -0.25
CA LEU A 306 20.69 -29.39 -0.50
C LEU A 306 21.42 -30.10 0.63
N GLU A 307 22.60 -29.61 1.02
CA GLU A 307 23.38 -30.14 2.13
C GLU A 307 22.57 -30.16 3.44
N ARG A 308 21.87 -29.03 3.74
CA ARG A 308 21.05 -28.93 4.96
C ARG A 308 19.83 -29.81 4.93
N ARG A 309 19.15 -29.95 3.77
CA ARG A 309 18.05 -30.90 3.58
C ARG A 309 18.49 -32.32 3.91
N ASN A 310 19.68 -32.73 3.42
CA ASN A 310 20.21 -34.07 3.66
C ASN A 310 20.50 -34.30 5.15
N VAL A 311 20.95 -33.30 5.90
CA VAL A 311 21.05 -33.38 7.35
C VAL A 311 19.69 -33.64 8.01
N VAL A 312 18.61 -33.00 7.56
CA VAL A 312 17.26 -33.25 8.09
C VAL A 312 16.81 -34.67 7.79
N ILE A 313 17.02 -35.16 6.56
CA ILE A 313 16.70 -36.53 6.16
C ILE A 313 17.47 -37.55 7.02
N ASP A 314 18.78 -37.31 7.31
CA ASP A 314 19.58 -38.15 8.18
C ASP A 314 19.05 -38.17 9.62
N GLN A 315 18.63 -37.05 10.17
CA GLN A 315 17.94 -37.00 11.47
C GLN A 315 16.62 -37.79 11.44
N MET A 316 15.82 -37.71 10.38
CA MET A 316 14.59 -38.54 10.24
C MET A 316 14.93 -40.04 10.20
N ARG A 317 16.02 -40.43 9.53
CA ARG A 317 16.55 -41.83 9.56
C ARG A 317 16.97 -42.19 10.96
N LYS A 318 17.80 -41.39 11.61
CA LYS A 318 18.34 -41.64 12.96
C LYS A 318 17.26 -41.88 14.01
N TYR A 319 16.13 -41.19 13.92
CA TYR A 319 15.00 -41.33 14.85
C TYR A 319 13.91 -42.28 14.35
N GLY A 320 14.16 -43.05 13.30
CA GLY A 320 13.30 -44.13 12.84
C GLY A 320 12.06 -43.72 12.04
N TYR A 321 12.03 -42.51 11.53
CA TYR A 321 10.96 -42.01 10.65
C TYR A 321 11.18 -42.43 9.17
N LEU A 322 12.39 -42.75 8.79
CA LEU A 322 12.78 -43.27 7.47
C LEU A 322 13.70 -44.46 7.64
N THR A 323 13.57 -45.44 6.72
CA THR A 323 14.57 -46.51 6.56
C THR A 323 15.85 -45.97 5.89
N ALA A 324 16.97 -46.67 6.02
CA ALA A 324 18.22 -46.26 5.36
C ALA A 324 18.02 -46.14 3.83
N LYS A 325 17.41 -47.12 3.20
CA LYS A 325 17.11 -47.15 1.75
C LYS A 325 16.28 -45.94 1.29
N GLN A 326 15.24 -45.53 2.07
CA GLN A 326 14.44 -44.36 1.78
C GLN A 326 15.24 -43.07 1.91
N ALA A 327 16.03 -42.93 2.98
CA ALA A 327 16.85 -41.74 3.22
C ALA A 327 17.88 -41.57 2.10
N ASP A 328 18.57 -42.64 1.67
CA ASP A 328 19.57 -42.61 0.61
C ASP A 328 18.92 -42.21 -0.73
N SER A 329 17.79 -42.83 -1.07
CA SER A 329 17.01 -42.51 -2.30
C SER A 329 16.63 -41.04 -2.33
N ILE A 330 16.04 -40.49 -1.23
CA ILE A 330 15.57 -39.12 -1.19
C ILE A 330 16.73 -38.12 -1.20
N SER A 331 17.86 -38.48 -0.53
CA SER A 331 19.06 -37.63 -0.49
C SER A 331 19.72 -37.43 -1.84
N ALA A 332 19.58 -38.40 -2.73
CA ALA A 332 20.09 -38.34 -4.11
C ALA A 332 19.27 -37.41 -5.06
N LEU A 333 18.01 -37.11 -4.72
CA LEU A 333 17.16 -36.30 -5.57
C LEU A 333 17.57 -34.83 -5.54
N PRO A 334 17.46 -34.06 -6.63
CA PRO A 334 17.64 -32.62 -6.64
C PRO A 334 16.49 -31.92 -5.91
N ILE A 335 16.67 -30.66 -5.49
CA ILE A 335 15.59 -29.82 -4.99
C ILE A 335 14.89 -29.19 -6.20
N GLU A 336 13.63 -29.50 -6.38
CA GLU A 336 12.79 -28.91 -7.42
C GLU A 336 11.91 -27.81 -6.81
N LEU A 337 12.12 -26.58 -7.25
CA LEU A 337 11.33 -25.42 -6.80
C LEU A 337 10.29 -25.05 -7.87
N LYS A 338 9.08 -24.73 -7.41
CA LYS A 338 8.03 -24.09 -8.21
C LYS A 338 7.66 -22.78 -7.51
N THR A 339 8.55 -21.79 -7.63
CA THR A 339 8.46 -20.57 -6.84
C THR A 339 7.38 -19.63 -7.36
N LYS A 340 6.52 -19.17 -6.43
CA LYS A 340 5.54 -18.11 -6.65
C LYS A 340 5.43 -17.28 -5.36
N PHE A 341 6.16 -16.16 -5.29
CA PHE A 341 6.08 -15.26 -4.14
C PHE A 341 5.01 -14.21 -4.41
N GLU A 342 4.00 -14.16 -3.55
CA GLU A 342 2.98 -13.11 -3.60
C GLU A 342 3.54 -11.84 -2.96
N THR A 343 3.36 -10.73 -3.65
CA THR A 343 3.61 -9.38 -3.09
C THR A 343 2.27 -8.68 -2.86
N PRO A 344 2.20 -7.68 -1.95
CA PRO A 344 0.97 -6.91 -1.74
C PRO A 344 0.46 -6.21 -3.00
N TYR A 345 1.33 -6.06 -4.00
CA TYR A 345 1.06 -5.34 -5.24
C TYR A 345 0.96 -6.26 -6.47
N ASP A 346 0.82 -7.58 -6.26
CA ASP A 346 0.51 -8.50 -7.36
C ASP A 346 -0.92 -8.28 -7.86
N GLY A 347 -1.13 -8.40 -9.18
CA GLY A 347 -2.43 -8.18 -9.83
C GLY A 347 -2.74 -6.69 -10.08
N ASN A 348 -4.00 -6.44 -10.41
CA ASN A 348 -4.53 -5.13 -10.83
C ASN A 348 -4.77 -4.15 -9.68
N ALA A 349 -5.14 -2.92 -10.01
CA ALA A 349 -5.56 -1.87 -9.07
C ALA A 349 -4.49 -1.40 -8.06
N ASN A 350 -3.19 -1.46 -8.41
CA ASN A 350 -2.12 -1.18 -7.45
C ASN A 350 -2.13 0.26 -6.90
N TYR A 351 -2.48 1.26 -7.71
CA TYR A 351 -2.63 2.65 -7.26
C TYR A 351 -3.80 2.81 -6.32
N PHE A 352 -4.94 2.19 -6.64
CA PHE A 352 -6.13 2.18 -5.79
C PHE A 352 -5.86 1.45 -4.46
N LYS A 353 -5.22 0.28 -4.48
CA LYS A 353 -4.79 -0.44 -3.26
C LYS A 353 -3.96 0.46 -2.35
N ASN A 354 -3.05 1.25 -2.91
CA ASN A 354 -2.25 2.18 -2.10
C ASN A 354 -3.11 3.30 -1.47
N ALA A 355 -4.07 3.84 -2.21
CA ALA A 355 -5.01 4.84 -1.67
C ALA A 355 -5.91 4.24 -0.56
N VAL A 356 -6.33 2.98 -0.70
CA VAL A 356 -7.06 2.23 0.34
C VAL A 356 -6.19 2.00 1.57
N VAL A 357 -4.91 1.64 1.39
CA VAL A 357 -3.96 1.48 2.50
C VAL A 357 -3.81 2.76 3.31
N ASP A 358 -3.64 3.90 2.64
CA ASP A 358 -3.51 5.19 3.32
C ASP A 358 -4.79 5.56 4.09
N PHE A 359 -5.96 5.27 3.52
CA PHE A 359 -7.26 5.47 4.17
C PHE A 359 -7.41 4.58 5.40
N VAL A 360 -7.18 3.25 5.26
CA VAL A 360 -7.37 2.28 6.35
C VAL A 360 -6.34 2.47 7.47
N LYS A 361 -5.12 2.88 7.16
CA LYS A 361 -4.13 3.25 8.19
C LYS A 361 -4.61 4.41 9.04
N LYS A 362 -5.05 5.50 8.40
CA LYS A 362 -5.57 6.66 9.13
C LYS A 362 -6.76 6.28 10.01
N TRP A 363 -7.73 5.53 9.45
CA TRP A 363 -8.87 5.02 10.18
C TRP A 363 -8.46 4.10 11.35
N GLY A 364 -7.49 3.20 11.11
CA GLY A 364 -6.96 2.27 12.10
C GLY A 364 -6.27 2.98 13.27
N ASP A 365 -5.46 4.01 12.99
CA ASP A 365 -4.81 4.84 14.01
C ASP A 365 -5.85 5.54 14.92
N GLU A 366 -6.99 5.96 14.35
CA GLU A 366 -8.09 6.62 15.09
C GLU A 366 -8.94 5.62 15.91
N ASN A 367 -9.05 4.34 15.45
CA ASN A 367 -9.93 3.32 16.03
C ASN A 367 -9.18 2.18 16.74
N GLY A 368 -7.85 2.22 16.82
CA GLY A 368 -7.03 1.22 17.51
C GLY A 368 -6.84 -0.10 16.77
N TYR A 369 -6.92 -0.08 15.42
CA TYR A 369 -6.68 -1.23 14.56
C TYR A 369 -5.40 -1.09 13.75
N ASP A 370 -4.72 -2.22 13.50
CA ASP A 370 -3.52 -2.27 12.65
C ASP A 370 -3.81 -3.10 11.39
N LEU A 371 -3.77 -2.42 10.21
CA LEU A 371 -3.94 -3.03 8.89
C LEU A 371 -3.06 -4.25 8.66
N TYR A 372 -1.87 -4.30 9.26
CA TYR A 372 -0.89 -5.34 8.96
C TYR A 372 -0.94 -6.54 9.90
N THR A 373 -1.66 -6.46 11.01
CA THR A 373 -1.62 -7.47 12.08
C THR A 373 -2.97 -8.01 12.50
N ASP A 374 -4.06 -7.29 12.25
CA ASP A 374 -5.37 -7.60 12.85
C ASP A 374 -6.29 -8.43 11.93
N GLY A 375 -5.82 -8.75 10.71
CA GLY A 375 -6.55 -9.63 9.80
C GLY A 375 -7.87 -9.05 9.29
N LEU A 376 -7.87 -7.74 9.01
CA LEU A 376 -9.07 -7.03 8.54
C LEU A 376 -9.49 -7.48 7.15
N LYS A 377 -10.79 -7.58 6.90
CA LYS A 377 -11.37 -7.75 5.57
C LYS A 377 -11.94 -6.42 5.13
N ILE A 378 -11.34 -5.85 4.09
CA ILE A 378 -11.64 -4.50 3.60
C ILE A 378 -12.38 -4.64 2.28
N TYR A 379 -13.65 -4.26 2.26
CA TYR A 379 -14.48 -4.28 1.06
C TYR A 379 -14.47 -2.90 0.44
N THR A 380 -14.08 -2.84 -0.83
CA THR A 380 -13.90 -1.59 -1.56
C THR A 380 -15.01 -1.36 -2.59
N THR A 381 -14.97 -0.20 -3.23
CA THR A 381 -15.97 0.20 -4.21
C THR A 381 -15.62 -0.19 -5.64
N ILE A 382 -14.37 -0.61 -5.89
CA ILE A 382 -13.87 -0.87 -7.25
C ILE A 382 -14.54 -2.11 -7.83
N ASP A 383 -14.93 -2.05 -9.09
CA ASP A 383 -15.41 -3.22 -9.85
C ASP A 383 -14.23 -3.86 -10.57
N SER A 384 -14.02 -5.16 -10.41
CA SER A 384 -12.84 -5.84 -10.94
C SER A 384 -12.76 -5.80 -12.47
N ARG A 385 -13.92 -5.93 -13.16
CA ARG A 385 -14.03 -5.92 -14.62
C ARG A 385 -13.78 -4.52 -15.16
N MET A 386 -14.42 -3.50 -14.57
CA MET A 386 -14.20 -2.11 -14.96
C MET A 386 -12.74 -1.69 -14.72
N GLN A 387 -12.11 -2.16 -13.65
CA GLN A 387 -10.71 -1.90 -13.39
C GLN A 387 -9.79 -2.53 -14.45
N GLU A 388 -10.03 -3.77 -14.82
CA GLU A 388 -9.29 -4.47 -15.87
C GLU A 388 -9.46 -3.77 -17.22
N ASP A 389 -10.69 -3.44 -17.58
CA ASP A 389 -11.00 -2.66 -18.80
C ASP A 389 -10.30 -1.30 -18.84
N ALA A 390 -10.19 -0.64 -17.69
CA ALA A 390 -9.50 0.64 -17.55
C ALA A 390 -7.99 0.51 -17.73
N GLU A 391 -7.36 -0.47 -17.09
CA GLU A 391 -5.93 -0.74 -17.21
C GLU A 391 -5.55 -1.17 -18.64
N GLU A 392 -6.40 -1.98 -19.29
CA GLU A 392 -6.18 -2.41 -20.67
C GLU A 392 -6.35 -1.23 -21.65
N ALA A 393 -7.41 -0.43 -21.52
CA ALA A 393 -7.63 0.76 -22.32
C ALA A 393 -6.47 1.76 -22.18
N MET A 394 -6.01 2.01 -20.94
CA MET A 394 -4.85 2.86 -20.67
C MET A 394 -3.60 2.33 -21.35
N THR A 395 -3.27 1.07 -21.14
CA THR A 395 -2.07 0.44 -21.69
C THR A 395 -2.07 0.49 -23.22
N GLN A 396 -3.20 0.14 -23.86
CA GLN A 396 -3.33 0.11 -25.29
C GLN A 396 -3.19 1.51 -25.91
N LYS A 397 -3.91 2.50 -25.36
CA LYS A 397 -3.92 3.86 -25.93
C LYS A 397 -2.62 4.61 -25.64
N MET A 398 -2.05 4.45 -24.46
CA MET A 398 -0.76 5.06 -24.15
C MET A 398 0.39 4.47 -24.98
N LYS A 399 0.35 3.19 -25.30
CA LYS A 399 1.31 2.57 -26.22
C LYS A 399 1.22 3.18 -27.63
N GLN A 400 0.02 3.43 -28.13
CA GLN A 400 -0.19 4.10 -29.42
C GLN A 400 0.33 5.55 -29.37
N LEU A 401 -0.07 6.31 -28.34
CA LEU A 401 0.32 7.70 -28.17
C LEU A 401 1.83 7.88 -27.98
N GLN A 402 2.48 6.97 -27.23
CA GLN A 402 3.93 7.01 -27.02
C GLN A 402 4.71 6.82 -28.32
N ARG A 403 4.22 6.01 -29.25
CA ARG A 403 4.82 5.89 -30.59
C ARG A 403 4.75 7.22 -31.33
N VAL A 404 3.56 7.84 -31.37
CA VAL A 404 3.37 9.15 -31.99
C VAL A 404 4.29 10.20 -31.34
N PHE A 405 4.46 10.16 -30.03
CA PHE A 405 5.33 11.07 -29.29
C PHE A 405 6.81 10.85 -29.63
N GLU A 406 7.29 9.60 -29.70
CA GLU A 406 8.66 9.28 -30.12
C GLU A 406 8.93 9.68 -31.55
N ASP A 407 7.99 9.44 -32.49
CA ASP A 407 8.12 9.84 -33.90
C ASP A 407 8.11 11.37 -34.07
N HIS A 408 7.28 12.07 -33.29
CA HIS A 408 7.21 13.53 -33.25
C HIS A 408 8.54 14.19 -32.81
N TRP A 409 9.22 13.55 -31.83
CA TRP A 409 10.49 14.02 -31.28
C TRP A 409 11.72 13.24 -31.78
N ARG A 410 11.59 12.53 -32.91
CA ARG A 410 12.68 11.72 -33.46
C ARG A 410 13.95 12.58 -33.62
N ASN A 411 15.06 12.11 -33.01
CA ASN A 411 16.37 12.79 -33.00
C ASN A 411 16.38 14.18 -32.32
N GLN A 412 15.39 14.50 -31.52
CA GLN A 412 15.32 15.75 -30.73
C GLN A 412 14.93 15.46 -29.31
N ASN A 413 15.22 16.40 -28.41
CA ASN A 413 14.78 16.34 -27.02
C ASN A 413 13.39 16.98 -26.87
N PRO A 414 12.49 16.36 -26.09
CA PRO A 414 11.12 16.87 -25.94
C PRO A 414 10.97 17.99 -24.90
N TRP A 415 11.99 18.29 -24.10
CA TRP A 415 11.94 19.33 -23.07
C TRP A 415 12.18 20.71 -23.64
N ARG A 416 11.13 21.52 -23.64
CA ARG A 416 11.08 22.86 -24.22
C ARG A 416 10.64 23.89 -23.20
N ASP A 417 11.17 25.11 -23.31
CA ASP A 417 10.66 26.28 -22.59
C ASP A 417 9.34 26.81 -23.19
N GLU A 418 8.82 27.89 -22.65
CA GLU A 418 7.58 28.52 -23.12
C GLU A 418 7.68 29.08 -24.54
N ASP A 419 8.88 29.44 -25.00
CA ASP A 419 9.17 29.95 -26.32
C ASP A 419 9.45 28.80 -27.33
N GLY A 420 9.47 27.55 -26.90
CA GLY A 420 9.73 26.36 -27.72
C GLY A 420 11.22 26.04 -27.90
N ASN A 421 12.13 26.73 -27.20
CA ASN A 421 13.57 26.43 -27.27
C ASN A 421 13.91 25.23 -26.39
N GLU A 422 14.96 24.47 -26.77
CA GLU A 422 15.44 23.34 -25.98
C GLU A 422 16.07 23.79 -24.65
N ILE A 423 15.66 23.17 -23.56
CA ILE A 423 16.26 23.36 -22.23
C ILE A 423 17.50 22.47 -22.13
N THR A 424 18.67 23.00 -22.47
CA THR A 424 19.93 22.26 -22.60
C THR A 424 20.43 21.66 -21.27
N ASP A 425 20.12 22.27 -20.13
CA ASP A 425 20.49 21.80 -18.79
C ASP A 425 19.39 20.99 -18.08
N PHE A 426 18.35 20.56 -18.79
CA PHE A 426 17.21 19.82 -18.24
C PHE A 426 17.65 18.57 -17.46
N LEU A 427 18.34 17.63 -18.09
CA LEU A 427 18.78 16.39 -17.43
C LEU A 427 19.78 16.63 -16.30
N PRO A 428 20.80 17.51 -16.43
CA PRO A 428 21.69 17.91 -15.34
C PRO A 428 20.96 18.52 -14.14
N THR A 429 19.84 19.20 -14.36
CA THR A 429 19.02 19.78 -13.28
C THR A 429 18.13 18.73 -12.63
N VAL A 430 17.46 17.90 -13.40
CA VAL A 430 16.54 16.88 -12.89
C VAL A 430 17.28 15.77 -12.14
N VAL A 431 18.49 15.36 -12.57
CA VAL A 431 19.25 14.30 -11.89
C VAL A 431 19.52 14.65 -10.42
N LYS A 432 19.71 15.93 -10.08
CA LYS A 432 19.97 16.42 -8.71
C LYS A 432 18.79 16.10 -7.75
N ARG A 433 17.58 15.94 -8.27
CA ARG A 433 16.38 15.59 -7.50
C ARG A 433 16.28 14.08 -7.22
N THR A 434 17.09 13.24 -7.87
CA THR A 434 17.03 11.77 -7.69
C THR A 434 17.67 11.33 -6.37
N SER A 435 17.17 10.23 -5.79
CA SER A 435 17.73 9.62 -4.58
C SER A 435 19.17 9.15 -4.79
N LYS A 436 19.50 8.65 -6.00
CA LYS A 436 20.85 8.19 -6.35
C LYS A 436 21.85 9.36 -6.35
N TYR A 437 21.49 10.50 -6.95
CA TYR A 437 22.36 11.70 -6.90
C TYR A 437 22.58 12.13 -5.45
N ARG A 438 21.53 12.27 -4.64
CA ARG A 438 21.64 12.67 -3.24
C ARG A 438 22.53 11.74 -2.41
N ALA A 439 22.40 10.42 -2.63
CA ALA A 439 23.25 9.42 -1.97
C ALA A 439 24.72 9.53 -2.41
N LEU A 440 24.99 9.77 -3.70
CA LEU A 440 26.35 9.97 -4.22
C LEU A 440 26.94 11.30 -3.73
N ALA A 441 26.18 12.39 -3.74
CA ALA A 441 26.61 13.68 -3.23
C ALA A 441 26.95 13.64 -1.73
N ALA A 442 26.17 12.90 -0.94
CA ALA A 442 26.46 12.67 0.48
C ALA A 442 27.72 11.79 0.68
N LYS A 443 27.97 10.84 -0.23
CA LYS A 443 29.17 9.97 -0.18
C LYS A 443 30.45 10.71 -0.63
N PHE A 444 30.32 11.66 -1.55
CA PHE A 444 31.43 12.42 -2.15
C PHE A 444 31.15 13.94 -2.05
N PRO A 445 31.08 14.54 -0.83
CA PRO A 445 30.54 15.87 -0.63
C PRO A 445 31.35 17.00 -1.32
N ASN A 446 32.64 16.82 -1.57
CA ASN A 446 33.51 17.80 -2.19
C ASN A 446 34.10 17.33 -3.52
N ASN A 447 33.50 16.31 -4.14
CA ASN A 447 34.02 15.74 -5.38
C ASN A 447 32.91 15.51 -6.40
N PRO A 448 32.50 16.55 -7.15
CA PRO A 448 31.49 16.46 -8.18
C PRO A 448 31.87 15.53 -9.34
N ASP A 449 33.17 15.38 -9.63
CA ASP A 449 33.65 14.49 -10.69
C ASP A 449 33.39 13.02 -10.35
N SER A 450 33.57 12.65 -9.07
CA SER A 450 33.18 11.30 -8.61
C SER A 450 31.69 11.07 -8.72
N VAL A 451 30.84 12.05 -8.36
CA VAL A 451 29.40 11.95 -8.52
C VAL A 451 29.05 11.75 -10.00
N SER A 452 29.62 12.58 -10.89
CA SER A 452 29.41 12.48 -12.34
C SER A 452 29.86 11.12 -12.89
N TYR A 453 31.04 10.65 -12.49
CA TYR A 453 31.57 9.34 -12.88
C TYR A 453 30.57 8.21 -12.55
N TYR A 454 30.06 8.14 -11.30
CA TYR A 454 29.15 7.06 -10.90
C TYR A 454 27.76 7.20 -11.53
N LEU A 455 27.31 8.40 -11.90
CA LEU A 455 26.06 8.60 -12.64
C LEU A 455 26.18 8.13 -14.09
N ASN A 456 27.35 8.30 -14.72
CA ASN A 456 27.59 7.91 -16.10
C ASN A 456 28.17 6.50 -16.27
N LYS A 457 28.54 5.85 -15.14
CA LYS A 457 29.00 4.45 -15.19
C LYS A 457 27.85 3.53 -15.62
N LYS A 458 28.08 2.79 -16.71
CA LYS A 458 27.12 1.81 -17.24
C LYS A 458 27.12 0.54 -16.42
N ASP A 459 25.93 -0.06 -16.27
CA ASP A 459 25.68 -1.35 -15.64
C ASP A 459 24.45 -2.01 -16.24
N THR A 460 24.29 -3.31 -16.03
CA THR A 460 23.07 -4.02 -16.47
C THR A 460 21.93 -3.68 -15.52
N MET A 461 20.86 -3.11 -16.08
CA MET A 461 19.66 -2.75 -15.33
C MET A 461 18.40 -3.24 -16.05
N THR A 462 17.39 -3.55 -15.27
CA THR A 462 16.04 -3.83 -15.77
C THR A 462 15.25 -2.53 -15.77
N VAL A 463 14.63 -2.21 -16.91
CA VAL A 463 13.82 -1.01 -17.11
C VAL A 463 12.47 -1.37 -17.72
N TYR A 464 11.47 -0.49 -17.57
CA TYR A 464 10.16 -0.66 -18.18
C TYR A 464 10.26 -0.66 -19.72
N ASP A 465 9.61 -1.62 -20.34
CA ASP A 465 9.47 -1.69 -21.80
C ASP A 465 8.06 -1.23 -22.21
N TRP A 466 7.90 0.03 -22.55
CA TRP A 466 6.61 0.56 -22.97
C TRP A 466 6.08 -0.07 -24.27
N LYS A 467 6.96 -0.65 -25.12
CA LYS A 467 6.57 -1.29 -26.39
C LYS A 467 5.87 -2.62 -26.16
N ASN A 468 6.31 -3.37 -25.14
CA ASN A 468 5.78 -4.70 -24.83
C ASN A 468 5.01 -4.74 -23.50
N SER A 469 4.88 -3.60 -22.81
CA SER A 469 4.21 -3.47 -21.50
C SER A 469 4.79 -4.45 -20.45
N GLY A 470 6.13 -4.45 -20.33
CA GLY A 470 6.85 -5.38 -19.48
C GLY A 470 8.22 -4.86 -19.08
N GLU A 471 9.19 -5.75 -19.04
CA GLU A 471 10.56 -5.46 -18.64
C GLU A 471 11.56 -5.75 -19.74
N MET A 472 12.59 -4.90 -19.86
CA MET A 472 13.75 -5.15 -20.70
C MET A 472 15.05 -4.93 -19.95
N LYS A 473 16.07 -5.72 -20.28
CA LYS A 473 17.44 -5.53 -19.73
C LYS A 473 18.25 -4.64 -20.66
N LYS A 474 18.89 -3.61 -20.11
CA LYS A 474 19.73 -2.66 -20.83
C LYS A 474 21.07 -2.48 -20.10
N TYR A 475 22.15 -2.27 -20.87
CA TYR A 475 23.44 -1.90 -20.34
C TYR A 475 23.60 -0.37 -20.43
N TRP A 476 23.05 0.33 -19.43
CA TRP A 476 22.90 1.77 -19.39
C TRP A 476 23.51 2.38 -18.13
N SER A 477 23.84 3.66 -18.22
CA SER A 477 24.14 4.50 -17.07
C SER A 477 22.85 4.99 -16.41
N SER A 478 22.99 5.63 -15.23
CA SER A 478 21.85 6.26 -14.57
C SER A 478 21.33 7.47 -15.37
N MET A 479 22.21 8.13 -16.12
CA MET A 479 21.81 9.24 -16.98
C MET A 479 21.03 8.73 -18.20
N ASP A 480 21.47 7.64 -18.84
CA ASP A 480 20.72 7.00 -19.95
C ASP A 480 19.32 6.55 -19.50
N SER A 481 19.23 5.96 -18.31
CA SER A 481 17.96 5.56 -17.72
C SER A 481 17.06 6.76 -17.43
N LEU A 482 17.60 7.85 -16.88
CA LEU A 482 16.86 9.08 -16.62
C LEU A 482 16.30 9.70 -17.91
N ASP A 483 17.13 9.83 -18.95
CA ASP A 483 16.70 10.30 -20.27
C ASP A 483 15.53 9.46 -20.81
N TYR A 484 15.68 8.15 -20.79
CA TYR A 484 14.63 7.22 -21.24
C TYR A 484 13.29 7.43 -20.51
N TYR A 485 13.32 7.46 -19.16
CA TYR A 485 12.11 7.61 -18.36
C TYR A 485 11.46 8.99 -18.49
N LYS A 486 12.24 10.04 -18.77
CA LYS A 486 11.71 11.39 -19.02
C LYS A 486 11.00 11.54 -20.36
N ARG A 487 11.29 10.69 -21.32
CA ARG A 487 10.59 10.62 -22.62
C ARG A 487 9.28 9.84 -22.59
N ILE A 488 8.97 9.13 -21.49
CA ILE A 488 7.72 8.36 -21.37
C ILE A 488 6.62 9.27 -20.84
N LEU A 489 5.54 9.40 -21.62
CA LEU A 489 4.33 10.12 -21.22
C LEU A 489 3.67 9.44 -20.00
N ARG A 490 3.01 10.23 -19.17
CA ARG A 490 2.24 9.82 -18.00
C ARG A 490 0.76 9.94 -18.27
N ALA A 491 -0.04 9.16 -17.57
CA ALA A 491 -1.49 9.24 -17.66
C ALA A 491 -2.14 8.82 -16.35
N GLY A 492 -3.35 9.29 -16.12
CA GLY A 492 -4.24 8.85 -15.06
C GLY A 492 -5.67 8.76 -15.57
N MET A 493 -6.46 7.83 -15.02
CA MET A 493 -7.88 7.69 -15.31
C MET A 493 -8.64 7.28 -14.05
N MET A 494 -9.83 7.84 -13.84
CA MET A 494 -10.74 7.48 -12.77
C MET A 494 -12.18 7.43 -13.31
N ALA A 495 -12.92 6.41 -12.89
CA ALA A 495 -14.36 6.28 -13.13
C ALA A 495 -15.10 6.18 -11.79
N MET A 496 -16.20 6.92 -11.64
CA MET A 496 -17.00 7.01 -10.43
C MET A 496 -18.48 6.98 -10.77
N ASN A 497 -19.28 6.29 -9.95
CA ASN A 497 -20.73 6.44 -9.97
C ASN A 497 -21.11 7.72 -9.21
N PRO A 498 -21.75 8.70 -9.87
CA PRO A 498 -22.01 10.01 -9.26
C PRO A 498 -23.08 9.99 -8.17
N GLN A 499 -24.02 9.03 -8.20
CA GLN A 499 -25.11 8.92 -7.22
C GLN A 499 -24.60 8.34 -5.90
N THR A 500 -23.73 7.31 -5.97
CA THR A 500 -23.24 6.57 -4.80
C THR A 500 -21.86 7.00 -4.32
N GLY A 501 -21.14 7.83 -5.08
CA GLY A 501 -19.74 8.17 -4.80
C GLY A 501 -18.75 7.01 -4.94
N GLN A 502 -19.20 5.84 -5.35
CA GLN A 502 -18.36 4.66 -5.48
C GLN A 502 -17.38 4.79 -6.65
N ILE A 503 -16.10 4.67 -6.37
CA ILE A 503 -15.07 4.63 -7.40
C ILE A 503 -15.08 3.25 -8.04
N LYS A 504 -15.31 3.18 -9.35
CA LYS A 504 -15.45 1.93 -10.11
C LYS A 504 -14.15 1.50 -10.80
N ALA A 505 -13.30 2.46 -11.21
CA ALA A 505 -11.99 2.20 -11.76
C ALA A 505 -11.01 3.31 -11.40
N TRP A 506 -9.73 2.94 -11.19
CA TRP A 506 -8.66 3.86 -10.82
C TRP A 506 -7.33 3.39 -11.40
N VAL A 507 -6.81 4.12 -12.36
CA VAL A 507 -5.52 3.87 -13.00
C VAL A 507 -4.63 5.09 -12.82
N GLY A 508 -3.69 5.03 -11.87
CA GLY A 508 -2.82 6.16 -11.52
C GLY A 508 -1.56 6.28 -12.36
N GLY A 509 -1.32 5.35 -13.30
CA GLY A 509 -0.14 5.34 -14.18
C GLY A 509 -0.06 4.08 -15.01
N LEU A 510 1.01 3.94 -15.81
CA LEU A 510 1.18 2.85 -16.76
C LEU A 510 1.53 1.50 -16.12
N ASP A 511 2.41 1.52 -15.12
CA ASP A 511 2.84 0.33 -14.38
C ASP A 511 3.33 0.74 -13.00
N TYR A 512 2.69 0.22 -11.97
CA TYR A 512 2.98 0.59 -10.58
C TYR A 512 4.41 0.21 -10.13
N ASN A 513 5.03 -0.81 -10.73
CA ASN A 513 6.38 -1.21 -10.35
C ASN A 513 7.42 -0.14 -10.71
N TYR A 514 7.20 0.57 -11.81
CA TYR A 514 8.11 1.57 -12.36
C TYR A 514 7.67 3.02 -12.10
N PHE A 515 6.36 3.27 -11.99
CA PHE A 515 5.77 4.60 -11.85
C PHE A 515 4.92 4.65 -10.58
N LYS A 516 5.57 4.93 -9.44
CA LYS A 516 4.89 4.93 -8.12
C LYS A 516 3.98 6.13 -7.90
N TYR A 517 4.17 7.21 -8.65
CA TYR A 517 3.40 8.45 -8.48
C TYR A 517 2.01 8.30 -9.07
N ASP A 518 0.99 8.51 -8.23
CA ASP A 518 -0.42 8.38 -8.61
C ASP A 518 -0.92 9.66 -9.27
N ALA A 519 -1.19 9.60 -10.58
CA ALA A 519 -1.69 10.73 -11.36
C ALA A 519 -3.16 11.07 -11.07
N VAL A 520 -3.91 10.21 -10.39
CA VAL A 520 -5.33 10.47 -10.06
C VAL A 520 -5.46 11.41 -8.87
N LYS A 521 -4.79 11.13 -7.75
CA LYS A 521 -4.96 11.88 -6.49
C LYS A 521 -3.75 12.72 -6.13
N GLN A 522 -2.53 12.19 -6.30
CA GLN A 522 -1.29 12.93 -6.00
C GLN A 522 -0.95 13.89 -7.11
N GLY A 523 -1.23 13.52 -8.37
CA GLY A 523 -1.00 14.33 -9.55
C GLY A 523 -1.90 15.56 -9.55
N LYS A 524 -1.28 16.75 -9.50
CA LYS A 524 -1.97 18.03 -9.68
C LYS A 524 -1.46 18.68 -10.95
N ARG A 525 -2.37 18.93 -11.89
CA ARG A 525 -2.05 19.44 -13.23
C ARG A 525 -3.09 20.46 -13.66
N GLN A 526 -2.73 21.33 -14.61
CA GLN A 526 -3.62 22.36 -15.10
C GLN A 526 -4.78 21.74 -15.90
N PRO A 527 -6.06 21.95 -15.49
CA PRO A 527 -7.23 21.39 -16.15
C PRO A 527 -7.53 22.03 -17.51
N GLY A 528 -6.97 23.21 -17.78
CA GLY A 528 -7.28 23.96 -19.00
C GLY A 528 -8.78 24.15 -19.19
N SER A 529 -9.26 23.96 -20.41
CA SER A 529 -10.66 24.13 -20.79
C SER A 529 -11.65 23.17 -20.12
N THR A 530 -11.22 22.13 -19.39
CA THR A 530 -12.14 21.33 -18.57
C THR A 530 -12.64 22.10 -17.34
N PHE A 531 -12.06 23.25 -17.03
CA PHE A 531 -12.56 24.13 -15.98
C PHE A 531 -13.70 25.07 -16.45
N LYS A 532 -13.90 25.27 -17.75
CA LYS A 532 -14.96 26.13 -18.29
C LYS A 532 -16.36 25.83 -17.76
N PRO A 533 -16.80 24.57 -17.60
CA PRO A 533 -18.14 24.28 -17.08
C PRO A 533 -18.45 24.95 -15.74
N PHE A 534 -17.45 25.21 -14.89
CA PHE A 534 -17.67 25.92 -13.61
C PHE A 534 -18.06 27.39 -13.82
N VAL A 535 -17.52 28.05 -14.86
CA VAL A 535 -17.93 29.42 -15.25
C VAL A 535 -19.36 29.43 -15.74
N TYR A 536 -19.71 28.53 -16.67
CA TYR A 536 -21.05 28.42 -17.24
C TYR A 536 -22.07 28.00 -16.17
N THR A 537 -21.68 27.12 -15.24
CA THR A 537 -22.52 26.78 -14.08
C THR A 537 -22.81 28.02 -13.22
N THR A 538 -21.78 28.85 -12.97
CA THR A 538 -21.95 30.09 -12.20
C THR A 538 -22.95 31.04 -12.89
N ALA A 539 -22.85 31.21 -14.20
CA ALA A 539 -23.75 32.05 -15.00
C ALA A 539 -25.19 31.54 -14.98
N ILE A 540 -25.38 30.23 -14.99
CA ILE A 540 -26.71 29.61 -15.08
C ILE A 540 -27.36 29.47 -13.71
N ASP A 541 -26.63 29.05 -12.67
CA ASP A 541 -27.18 28.71 -11.35
C ASP A 541 -27.31 29.91 -10.42
N ASP A 542 -26.43 30.91 -10.54
CA ASP A 542 -26.52 32.09 -9.69
C ASP A 542 -27.65 33.02 -10.13
N SER A 543 -28.62 33.24 -9.24
CA SER A 543 -29.79 34.07 -9.50
C SER A 543 -29.45 35.52 -9.82
N SER A 544 -28.24 36.00 -9.47
CA SER A 544 -27.77 37.35 -9.78
C SER A 544 -27.50 37.56 -11.28
N PHE A 545 -27.16 36.48 -12.00
CA PHE A 545 -26.86 36.50 -13.43
C PHE A 545 -28.03 35.94 -14.24
N ASN A 546 -28.65 34.89 -13.75
CA ASN A 546 -29.84 34.24 -14.29
C ASN A 546 -29.82 33.95 -15.80
N MET A 547 -28.61 33.64 -16.31
CA MET A 547 -28.38 33.31 -17.71
C MET A 547 -28.99 31.96 -18.10
N ASN A 548 -29.20 31.75 -19.40
CA ASN A 548 -29.61 30.46 -19.94
C ASN A 548 -28.69 29.98 -21.08
N PRO A 549 -28.69 28.69 -21.45
CA PRO A 549 -27.82 28.14 -22.48
C PRO A 549 -27.89 28.81 -23.85
N CYS A 550 -28.98 29.49 -24.16
CA CYS A 550 -29.21 30.17 -25.46
C CYS A 550 -28.85 31.67 -25.45
N ASP A 551 -28.45 32.24 -24.32
CA ASP A 551 -27.93 33.60 -24.26
C ASP A 551 -26.65 33.69 -25.08
N GLU A 552 -26.45 34.84 -25.74
CA GLU A 552 -25.43 35.05 -26.74
C GLU A 552 -24.35 36.03 -26.26
N ILE A 553 -23.10 35.68 -26.53
CA ILE A 553 -21.92 36.55 -26.36
C ILE A 553 -21.18 36.58 -27.70
N VAL A 554 -20.68 37.77 -28.11
CA VAL A 554 -19.96 37.95 -29.37
C VAL A 554 -18.53 37.38 -29.23
N ASP A 555 -18.13 36.51 -30.14
CA ASP A 555 -16.77 35.98 -30.23
C ASP A 555 -15.83 37.03 -30.86
N LYS A 556 -15.19 37.80 -30.02
CA LYS A 556 -14.25 38.88 -30.36
C LYS A 556 -13.00 38.83 -29.47
N PRO A 557 -11.89 39.53 -29.83
CA PRO A 557 -10.74 39.67 -28.94
C PRO A 557 -11.18 40.22 -27.58
N PHE A 558 -10.68 39.60 -26.51
CA PHE A 558 -10.91 40.01 -25.12
C PHE A 558 -9.60 40.52 -24.51
N GLU A 559 -9.65 41.58 -23.76
CA GLU A 559 -8.54 42.17 -23.02
C GLU A 559 -9.02 42.60 -21.63
N LYS A 560 -8.24 42.23 -20.59
CA LYS A 560 -8.49 42.65 -19.20
C LYS A 560 -7.18 43.02 -18.51
N THR A 561 -7.12 44.24 -18.00
CA THR A 561 -6.08 44.65 -17.07
C THR A 561 -6.51 44.34 -15.66
N TYR A 562 -5.62 43.79 -14.87
CA TYR A 562 -5.85 43.42 -13.47
C TYR A 562 -4.55 43.47 -12.68
N GLU A 563 -4.66 43.62 -11.34
CA GLU A 563 -3.54 43.56 -10.42
C GLU A 563 -3.35 42.17 -9.84
N GLU A 564 -2.13 41.65 -9.85
CA GLU A 564 -1.77 40.35 -9.23
C GLU A 564 -0.41 40.48 -8.55
N ASP A 565 -0.38 40.16 -7.26
CA ASP A 565 0.81 40.24 -6.39
C ASP A 565 1.50 41.61 -6.40
N GLY A 566 0.73 42.72 -6.61
CA GLY A 566 1.19 44.10 -6.63
C GLY A 566 1.70 44.59 -8.00
N GLU A 567 1.55 43.77 -9.05
CA GLU A 567 1.90 44.13 -10.42
C GLU A 567 0.66 44.22 -11.31
N GLU A 568 0.62 45.24 -12.16
CA GLU A 568 -0.41 45.38 -13.18
C GLU A 568 -0.11 44.45 -14.35
N LYS A 569 -1.08 43.55 -14.65
CA LYS A 569 -1.00 42.56 -15.72
C LYS A 569 -2.12 42.73 -16.73
N VAL A 570 -1.78 42.57 -18.00
CA VAL A 570 -2.76 42.56 -19.10
C VAL A 570 -2.94 41.16 -19.63
N TRP A 571 -4.18 40.64 -19.57
CA TRP A 571 -4.50 39.32 -20.02
C TRP A 571 -5.31 39.36 -21.32
N LYS A 572 -4.79 38.72 -22.38
CA LYS A 572 -5.37 38.66 -23.75
C LYS A 572 -5.45 37.22 -24.22
N PRO A 573 -6.51 36.46 -23.84
CA PRO A 573 -6.65 35.07 -24.29
C PRO A 573 -6.95 35.02 -25.80
N ARG A 574 -6.33 34.03 -26.49
CA ARG A 574 -6.62 33.73 -27.90
C ARG A 574 -7.46 32.47 -28.02
N ASN A 575 -8.33 32.40 -29.01
CA ASN A 575 -9.02 31.16 -29.38
C ASN A 575 -7.99 30.14 -29.88
N ALA A 576 -8.27 28.83 -29.71
CA ALA A 576 -7.37 27.76 -30.12
C ALA A 576 -7.08 27.77 -31.63
N THR A 577 -8.05 28.28 -32.45
CA THR A 577 -7.90 28.47 -33.90
C THR A 577 -7.08 29.69 -34.27
N GLY A 578 -6.80 30.60 -33.33
CA GLY A 578 -6.17 31.89 -33.54
C GLY A 578 -7.07 32.94 -34.23
N THR A 579 -8.34 32.60 -34.52
CA THR A 579 -9.31 33.44 -35.23
C THR A 579 -10.53 33.74 -34.37
N TYR A 580 -11.30 34.75 -34.74
CA TYR A 580 -12.55 35.15 -34.10
C TYR A 580 -13.64 35.26 -35.18
N THR A 581 -14.86 34.87 -34.87
CA THR A 581 -16.00 34.91 -35.81
C THR A 581 -16.65 36.28 -35.88
N TYR A 582 -16.46 37.15 -34.89
CA TYR A 582 -17.12 38.43 -34.71
C TYR A 582 -18.66 38.35 -34.73
N ALA A 583 -19.20 37.14 -34.56
CA ALA A 583 -20.62 36.86 -34.52
C ALA A 583 -21.12 36.52 -33.11
N PRO A 584 -22.40 36.78 -32.80
CA PRO A 584 -23.05 36.28 -31.60
C PRO A 584 -23.01 34.74 -31.57
N MET A 585 -22.70 34.19 -30.41
CA MET A 585 -22.61 32.75 -30.19
C MET A 585 -23.32 32.39 -28.90
N THR A 586 -24.23 31.40 -28.94
CA THR A 586 -24.91 30.92 -27.74
C THR A 586 -23.91 30.31 -26.75
N LEU A 587 -24.18 30.45 -25.43
CA LEU A 587 -23.36 29.88 -24.38
C LEU A 587 -23.18 28.35 -24.58
N ARG A 588 -24.25 27.66 -25.02
CA ARG A 588 -24.21 26.23 -25.36
C ARG A 588 -23.18 25.91 -26.45
N ARG A 589 -23.16 26.66 -27.55
CA ARG A 589 -22.25 26.48 -28.68
C ARG A 589 -20.81 26.86 -28.27
N ALA A 590 -20.67 27.95 -27.54
CA ALA A 590 -19.36 28.43 -27.08
C ALA A 590 -18.66 27.38 -26.14
N LEU A 591 -19.43 26.75 -25.25
CA LEU A 591 -18.89 25.66 -24.42
C LEU A 591 -18.57 24.41 -25.26
N ALA A 592 -19.44 24.02 -26.20
CA ALA A 592 -19.25 22.85 -27.06
C ALA A 592 -17.98 22.96 -27.92
N GLN A 593 -17.74 24.13 -28.51
CA GLN A 593 -16.56 24.44 -29.33
C GLN A 593 -15.37 24.94 -28.50
N SER A 594 -15.56 25.07 -27.19
CA SER A 594 -14.50 25.49 -26.27
C SER A 594 -13.88 26.88 -26.57
N ILE A 595 -14.70 27.86 -26.97
CA ILE A 595 -14.23 29.21 -27.35
C ILE A 595 -13.66 29.94 -26.11
N ASN A 596 -12.43 30.47 -26.22
CA ASN A 596 -11.75 31.13 -25.11
C ASN A 596 -12.25 32.55 -24.91
N SER A 597 -12.41 33.33 -25.97
CA SER A 597 -12.89 34.74 -25.91
C SER A 597 -14.24 34.86 -25.23
N VAL A 598 -15.22 34.02 -25.62
CA VAL A 598 -16.56 34.01 -25.02
C VAL A 598 -16.49 33.59 -23.55
N THR A 599 -15.64 32.58 -23.21
CA THR A 599 -15.48 32.16 -21.82
C THR A 599 -14.82 33.26 -20.97
N ALA A 600 -13.85 33.99 -21.52
CA ALA A 600 -13.17 35.09 -20.81
C ALA A 600 -14.15 36.24 -20.52
N GLU A 601 -14.94 36.65 -21.51
CA GLU A 601 -16.00 37.65 -21.37
C GLU A 601 -17.05 37.18 -20.31
N LEU A 602 -17.49 35.92 -20.39
CA LEU A 602 -18.44 35.36 -19.41
C LEU A 602 -17.83 35.33 -17.99
N THR A 603 -16.52 34.98 -17.87
CA THR A 603 -15.82 35.00 -16.57
C THR A 603 -15.78 36.40 -15.97
N ASP A 604 -15.58 37.41 -16.80
CA ASP A 604 -15.59 38.81 -16.36
C ASP A 604 -16.99 39.24 -15.89
N GLN A 605 -18.06 38.88 -16.61
CA GLN A 605 -19.44 39.16 -16.25
C GLN A 605 -19.86 38.53 -14.93
N VAL A 606 -19.52 37.24 -14.71
CA VAL A 606 -19.92 36.54 -13.47
C VAL A 606 -18.96 36.78 -12.30
N GLY A 607 -17.76 37.27 -12.57
CA GLY A 607 -16.71 37.52 -11.59
C GLY A 607 -15.96 36.27 -11.13
N ALA A 608 -14.65 36.33 -11.18
CA ALA A 608 -13.74 35.20 -10.83
C ALA A 608 -13.98 34.65 -9.41
N ALA A 609 -14.33 35.50 -8.45
CA ALA A 609 -14.60 35.08 -7.06
C ALA A 609 -15.83 34.16 -6.97
N ASN A 610 -16.87 34.43 -7.78
CA ASN A 610 -18.06 33.55 -7.83
C ASN A 610 -17.72 32.20 -8.46
N VAL A 611 -16.89 32.16 -9.51
CA VAL A 611 -16.42 30.91 -10.10
C VAL A 611 -15.64 30.06 -9.08
N VAL A 612 -14.75 30.66 -8.28
CA VAL A 612 -14.07 29.98 -7.16
C VAL A 612 -15.07 29.39 -6.16
N ARG A 613 -16.10 30.18 -5.80
CA ARG A 613 -17.14 29.74 -4.87
C ARG A 613 -17.89 28.52 -5.38
N TYR A 614 -18.30 28.54 -6.66
CA TYR A 614 -18.98 27.41 -7.29
C TYR A 614 -18.08 26.18 -7.44
N ALA A 615 -16.85 26.33 -7.87
CA ALA A 615 -15.89 25.22 -7.95
C ALA A 615 -15.68 24.53 -6.59
N LYS A 616 -15.57 25.30 -5.50
CA LYS A 616 -15.50 24.76 -4.13
C LYS A 616 -16.79 24.05 -3.71
N LYS A 617 -17.97 24.63 -4.01
CA LYS A 617 -19.25 23.98 -3.75
C LYS A 617 -19.35 22.64 -4.46
N MET A 618 -18.83 22.54 -5.67
CA MET A 618 -18.84 21.34 -6.49
C MET A 618 -17.74 20.33 -6.14
N GLY A 619 -16.84 20.63 -5.19
CA GLY A 619 -15.90 19.64 -4.66
C GLY A 619 -14.42 19.86 -4.98
N ILE A 620 -14.04 20.95 -5.64
CA ILE A 620 -12.62 21.28 -5.84
C ILE A 620 -12.00 21.66 -4.50
N THR A 621 -11.06 20.87 -4.04
CA THR A 621 -10.40 21.05 -2.72
C THR A 621 -9.12 21.87 -2.82
N THR A 622 -8.51 21.95 -3.99
CA THR A 622 -7.30 22.73 -4.22
C THR A 622 -7.58 24.23 -4.03
N PRO A 623 -6.70 24.99 -3.33
CA PRO A 623 -6.82 26.44 -3.24
C PRO A 623 -6.79 27.09 -4.63
N LEU A 624 -7.81 27.89 -4.93
CA LEU A 624 -7.94 28.62 -6.20
C LEU A 624 -7.79 30.11 -5.97
N LYS A 625 -7.01 30.80 -6.83
CA LYS A 625 -6.93 32.26 -6.89
C LYS A 625 -8.06 32.81 -7.78
N ALA A 626 -8.72 33.88 -7.34
CA ALA A 626 -9.78 34.55 -8.11
C ALA A 626 -9.15 35.54 -9.12
N VAL A 627 -8.56 35.02 -10.19
CA VAL A 627 -7.95 35.79 -11.28
C VAL A 627 -8.83 35.77 -12.53
N PRO A 628 -8.78 36.78 -13.43
CA PRO A 628 -9.60 36.83 -14.65
C PRO A 628 -9.45 35.57 -15.52
N SER A 629 -8.28 34.96 -15.55
CA SER A 629 -7.98 33.77 -16.32
C SER A 629 -8.56 32.46 -15.74
N ILE A 630 -9.23 32.51 -14.57
CA ILE A 630 -9.70 31.32 -13.87
C ILE A 630 -10.56 30.39 -14.75
N GLY A 631 -11.36 30.97 -15.64
CA GLY A 631 -12.21 30.18 -16.55
C GLY A 631 -11.45 29.32 -17.54
N LEU A 632 -10.15 29.59 -17.78
CA LEU A 632 -9.29 28.81 -18.64
C LEU A 632 -8.40 27.81 -17.88
N GLY A 633 -8.57 27.71 -16.55
CA GLY A 633 -7.92 26.71 -15.71
C GLY A 633 -6.39 26.83 -15.60
N PRO A 634 -5.81 27.99 -15.18
CA PRO A 634 -4.37 28.19 -15.10
C PRO A 634 -3.72 27.63 -13.82
N PHE A 635 -4.44 26.91 -13.01
CA PHE A 635 -4.03 26.36 -11.71
C PHE A 635 -4.05 24.84 -11.70
N ASP A 636 -3.42 24.24 -10.72
CA ASP A 636 -3.28 22.80 -10.63
C ASP A 636 -4.41 22.17 -9.81
N VAL A 637 -5.06 21.13 -10.35
CA VAL A 637 -6.09 20.33 -9.69
C VAL A 637 -5.80 18.84 -9.87
N SER A 638 -6.34 18.01 -8.98
CA SER A 638 -6.28 16.56 -9.12
C SER A 638 -7.38 16.04 -10.06
N LEU A 639 -7.09 14.94 -10.74
CA LEU A 639 -8.11 14.24 -11.52
C LEU A 639 -9.24 13.75 -10.62
N TYR A 640 -8.94 13.34 -9.40
CA TYR A 640 -9.89 12.95 -8.37
C TYR A 640 -10.92 14.04 -8.07
N ASP A 641 -10.46 15.29 -7.81
CA ASP A 641 -11.36 16.42 -7.56
C ASP A 641 -12.23 16.74 -8.80
N MET A 642 -11.64 16.68 -10.00
CA MET A 642 -12.35 16.98 -11.24
C MET A 642 -13.46 15.96 -11.53
N VAL A 643 -13.20 14.65 -11.34
CA VAL A 643 -14.22 13.60 -11.52
C VAL A 643 -15.36 13.77 -10.51
N ALA A 644 -15.03 14.03 -9.25
CA ALA A 644 -16.03 14.28 -8.21
C ALA A 644 -16.89 15.51 -8.53
N ALA A 645 -16.27 16.60 -8.98
CA ALA A 645 -16.98 17.84 -9.32
C ALA A 645 -17.91 17.69 -10.54
N TYR A 646 -17.48 16.95 -11.57
CA TYR A 646 -18.35 16.64 -12.73
C TYR A 646 -19.49 15.69 -12.37
N GLY A 647 -19.34 14.90 -11.29
CA GLY A 647 -20.42 14.08 -10.73
C GLY A 647 -21.67 14.87 -10.36
N VAL A 648 -21.49 16.13 -9.96
CA VAL A 648 -22.60 17.04 -9.62
C VAL A 648 -23.60 17.19 -10.76
N PHE A 649 -23.13 17.21 -12.01
CA PHE A 649 -24.01 17.35 -13.17
C PHE A 649 -24.90 16.13 -13.38
N ALA A 650 -24.37 14.91 -13.17
CA ALA A 650 -25.12 13.66 -13.35
C ALA A 650 -25.91 13.23 -12.11
N ASN A 651 -25.78 13.96 -11.00
CA ASN A 651 -26.46 13.67 -9.74
C ASN A 651 -27.38 14.83 -9.30
N ASN A 652 -28.16 15.37 -10.21
CA ASN A 652 -29.19 16.40 -9.95
C ASN A 652 -28.64 17.59 -9.12
N GLY A 653 -27.40 17.99 -9.38
CA GLY A 653 -26.78 19.11 -8.69
C GLY A 653 -26.20 18.79 -7.31
N THR A 654 -26.27 17.54 -6.87
CA THR A 654 -25.74 17.07 -5.60
C THR A 654 -24.30 16.60 -5.74
N TYR A 655 -23.41 17.19 -4.96
CA TYR A 655 -22.05 16.67 -4.77
C TYR A 655 -22.10 15.43 -3.89
N THR A 656 -21.47 14.36 -4.33
CA THR A 656 -21.29 13.13 -3.57
C THR A 656 -19.78 12.91 -3.38
N GLN A 657 -19.38 12.76 -2.12
CA GLN A 657 -17.96 12.49 -1.81
C GLN A 657 -17.54 11.11 -2.35
N PRO A 658 -16.42 11.03 -3.11
CA PRO A 658 -15.95 9.73 -3.55
C PRO A 658 -15.50 8.86 -2.38
N ILE A 659 -15.95 7.60 -2.34
CA ILE A 659 -15.59 6.61 -1.34
C ILE A 659 -14.74 5.48 -1.93
N LEU A 660 -13.73 5.05 -1.16
CA LEU A 660 -12.81 3.97 -1.51
C LEU A 660 -13.25 2.64 -0.91
N VAL A 661 -13.79 2.68 0.31
CA VAL A 661 -14.13 1.53 1.14
C VAL A 661 -15.59 1.61 1.50
N THR A 662 -16.31 0.48 1.41
CA THR A 662 -17.71 0.36 1.81
C THR A 662 -17.86 -0.17 3.22
N LYS A 663 -17.04 -1.14 3.62
CA LYS A 663 -17.05 -1.71 4.98
C LYS A 663 -15.73 -2.35 5.34
N ILE A 664 -15.48 -2.46 6.64
CA ILE A 664 -14.36 -3.20 7.24
C ILE A 664 -14.93 -4.24 8.20
N GLU A 665 -14.49 -5.48 8.06
CA GLU A 665 -14.81 -6.59 8.96
C GLU A 665 -13.54 -7.06 9.69
N ASP A 666 -13.72 -7.68 10.86
CA ASP A 666 -12.65 -8.39 11.56
C ASP A 666 -12.35 -9.75 10.91
N SER A 667 -11.35 -10.45 11.42
CA SER A 667 -10.95 -11.79 10.92
C SER A 667 -12.06 -12.84 11.00
N ASN A 668 -13.06 -12.66 11.87
CA ASN A 668 -14.19 -13.56 12.09
C ASN A 668 -15.39 -13.20 11.19
N GLY A 669 -15.33 -12.09 10.44
CA GLY A 669 -16.42 -11.63 9.58
C GLY A 669 -17.44 -10.73 10.28
N LYS A 670 -17.14 -10.25 11.50
CA LYS A 670 -17.96 -9.25 12.17
C LYS A 670 -17.68 -7.88 11.55
N VAL A 671 -18.72 -7.18 11.13
CA VAL A 671 -18.61 -5.80 10.65
C VAL A 671 -18.15 -4.90 11.79
N ILE A 672 -17.04 -4.19 11.55
CA ILE A 672 -16.48 -3.18 12.47
C ILE A 672 -17.06 -1.82 12.12
N GLU A 673 -17.05 -1.46 10.81
CA GLU A 673 -17.55 -0.17 10.32
C GLU A 673 -18.07 -0.25 8.90
N GLU A 674 -19.10 0.54 8.60
CA GLU A 674 -19.63 0.77 7.25
C GLU A 674 -19.49 2.25 6.89
N PHE A 675 -19.04 2.53 5.66
CA PHE A 675 -18.80 3.89 5.18
C PHE A 675 -19.87 4.30 4.18
N GLN A 676 -20.42 5.48 4.39
CA GLN A 676 -21.39 6.11 3.50
C GLN A 676 -20.80 7.43 2.98
N PRO A 677 -21.07 7.80 1.71
CA PRO A 677 -20.61 9.07 1.16
C PRO A 677 -21.35 10.24 1.80
N GLU A 678 -20.67 11.36 1.96
CA GLU A 678 -21.31 12.62 2.27
C GLU A 678 -21.98 13.20 1.02
N HIS A 679 -23.21 13.65 1.16
CA HIS A 679 -23.97 14.30 0.11
C HIS A 679 -24.26 15.76 0.48
N ARG A 680 -24.14 16.68 -0.49
CA ARG A 680 -24.55 18.07 -0.31
C ARG A 680 -25.02 18.68 -1.63
N GLN A 681 -26.07 19.46 -1.59
CA GLN A 681 -26.52 20.21 -2.77
C GLN A 681 -25.47 21.27 -3.10
N ALA A 682 -24.91 21.21 -4.30
CA ALA A 682 -23.92 22.15 -4.80
C ALA A 682 -24.50 23.20 -5.73
N ILE A 683 -25.42 22.79 -6.62
CA ILE A 683 -26.17 23.62 -7.58
C ILE A 683 -27.61 23.12 -7.66
N SER A 684 -28.48 23.87 -8.29
CA SER A 684 -29.87 23.46 -8.49
C SER A 684 -29.98 22.28 -9.46
N GLU A 685 -31.05 21.48 -9.33
CA GLU A 685 -31.33 20.36 -10.23
C GLU A 685 -31.52 20.84 -11.68
N GLU A 686 -32.21 21.99 -11.86
CA GLU A 686 -32.36 22.63 -13.16
C GLU A 686 -31.00 22.96 -13.80
N SER A 687 -30.12 23.62 -13.06
CA SER A 687 -28.79 23.98 -13.56
C SER A 687 -27.95 22.76 -13.90
N ALA A 688 -28.00 21.68 -13.10
CA ALA A 688 -27.31 20.43 -13.39
C ALA A 688 -27.83 19.83 -14.72
N PHE A 689 -29.14 19.77 -14.94
CA PHE A 689 -29.71 19.30 -16.20
C PHE A 689 -29.28 20.17 -17.39
N LEU A 690 -29.36 21.50 -17.25
CA LEU A 690 -28.94 22.43 -18.31
C LEU A 690 -27.44 22.24 -18.65
N MET A 691 -26.58 22.08 -17.67
CA MET A 691 -25.16 21.82 -17.89
C MET A 691 -24.90 20.46 -18.55
N LEU A 692 -25.68 19.41 -18.23
CA LEU A 692 -25.60 18.14 -18.96
C LEU A 692 -25.97 18.34 -20.44
N GLN A 693 -27.00 19.13 -20.77
CA GLN A 693 -27.37 19.43 -22.16
C GLN A 693 -26.25 20.22 -22.88
N MET A 694 -25.55 21.11 -22.17
CA MET A 694 -24.44 21.86 -22.75
C MET A 694 -23.18 20.98 -22.94
N LEU A 695 -22.86 20.07 -22.01
CA LEU A 695 -21.78 19.10 -22.16
C LEU A 695 -22.07 18.09 -23.28
N ARG A 696 -23.34 17.70 -23.44
CA ARG A 696 -23.81 16.85 -24.52
C ARG A 696 -23.62 17.50 -25.89
N ALA A 697 -23.82 18.81 -26.01
CA ALA A 697 -23.51 19.56 -27.22
C ALA A 697 -22.06 19.40 -27.66
N GLY A 698 -21.11 19.34 -26.76
CA GLY A 698 -19.71 19.10 -27.07
C GLY A 698 -19.43 17.73 -27.73
N VAL A 699 -20.35 16.77 -27.57
CA VAL A 699 -20.29 15.42 -28.18
C VAL A 699 -21.12 15.34 -29.47
N GLU A 700 -22.28 16.00 -29.52
CA GLU A 700 -23.29 15.81 -30.56
C GLU A 700 -23.31 16.90 -31.63
N GLU A 701 -22.94 18.14 -31.32
CA GLU A 701 -23.01 19.26 -32.24
C GLU A 701 -21.80 19.38 -33.14
N GLY A 702 -21.97 19.93 -34.33
CA GLY A 702 -20.91 20.20 -35.28
C GLY A 702 -19.87 21.17 -34.70
N GLY A 703 -18.60 20.81 -34.82
CA GLY A 703 -17.48 21.56 -34.22
C GLY A 703 -17.27 21.32 -32.72
N GLY A 704 -18.08 20.47 -32.09
CA GLY A 704 -17.86 20.07 -30.71
C GLY A 704 -16.56 19.31 -30.49
N THR A 705 -15.74 19.76 -29.51
CA THR A 705 -14.38 19.23 -29.30
C THR A 705 -14.33 17.78 -28.84
N SER A 706 -15.44 17.23 -28.36
CA SER A 706 -15.59 15.85 -27.87
C SER A 706 -16.26 14.92 -28.90
N GLY A 707 -16.64 15.42 -30.09
CA GLY A 707 -17.40 14.69 -31.09
C GLY A 707 -16.73 13.42 -31.60
N SER A 708 -15.40 13.37 -31.57
CA SER A 708 -14.63 12.19 -32.03
C SER A 708 -14.92 10.91 -31.22
N ILE A 709 -15.45 11.00 -29.99
CA ILE A 709 -15.80 9.81 -29.21
C ILE A 709 -16.92 9.00 -29.85
N ARG A 710 -17.87 9.65 -30.56
CA ARG A 710 -19.03 8.98 -31.19
C ARG A 710 -18.65 8.11 -32.38
N TRP A 711 -17.74 8.57 -33.22
CA TRP A 711 -17.37 7.88 -34.47
C TRP A 711 -16.14 6.99 -34.34
N ARG A 712 -15.37 7.18 -33.26
CA ARG A 712 -14.20 6.31 -32.98
C ARG A 712 -14.55 5.09 -32.13
N PHE A 713 -15.57 5.20 -31.29
CA PHE A 713 -15.93 4.20 -30.28
C PHE A 713 -17.44 3.93 -30.29
N ASN A 714 -17.82 2.70 -30.04
CA ASN A 714 -19.23 2.27 -30.03
C ASN A 714 -19.91 2.61 -28.70
N VAL A 715 -19.83 3.88 -28.25
CA VAL A 715 -20.31 4.32 -26.93
C VAL A 715 -21.70 4.99 -26.94
N THR A 716 -22.22 5.33 -28.13
CA THR A 716 -23.54 5.98 -28.27
C THR A 716 -24.62 5.05 -28.79
N LEU A 717 -24.36 3.74 -28.80
CA LEU A 717 -25.33 2.73 -29.19
C LEU A 717 -26.50 2.66 -28.18
N ASN A 718 -27.67 2.18 -28.67
CA ASN A 718 -28.89 1.96 -27.85
C ASN A 718 -29.41 3.21 -27.13
N GLY A 719 -29.23 4.41 -27.73
CA GLY A 719 -29.72 5.65 -27.16
C GLY A 719 -28.88 6.19 -25.98
N ASN A 720 -27.69 5.68 -25.76
CA ASN A 720 -26.78 6.20 -24.74
C ASN A 720 -26.39 7.65 -25.00
N GLN A 721 -26.53 8.50 -23.99
CA GLN A 721 -26.17 9.91 -24.04
C GLN A 721 -24.88 10.16 -23.24
N LEU A 722 -24.02 10.99 -23.82
CA LEU A 722 -22.73 11.37 -23.26
C LEU A 722 -22.60 12.89 -23.21
N GLY A 723 -22.13 13.42 -22.09
CA GLY A 723 -21.61 14.78 -21.98
C GLY A 723 -20.08 14.74 -21.97
N GLY A 724 -19.43 15.58 -22.76
CA GLY A 724 -17.96 15.56 -22.85
C GLY A 724 -17.35 16.96 -22.86
N LYS A 725 -16.17 17.08 -22.22
CA LYS A 725 -15.33 18.29 -22.28
C LYS A 725 -13.87 17.95 -22.36
N THR A 726 -13.22 18.45 -23.40
CA THR A 726 -11.75 18.38 -23.58
C THR A 726 -11.07 19.53 -22.86
N GLY A 727 -9.85 19.30 -22.41
CA GLY A 727 -8.94 20.30 -21.87
C GLY A 727 -7.56 20.16 -22.48
N THR A 728 -6.95 21.30 -22.76
CA THR A 728 -5.58 21.40 -23.30
C THR A 728 -4.96 22.66 -22.73
N THR A 729 -3.73 22.59 -22.23
CA THR A 729 -2.96 23.76 -21.83
C THR A 729 -2.32 24.44 -23.03
N SER A 730 -1.96 25.72 -22.89
CA SER A 730 -1.45 26.54 -23.99
C SER A 730 -0.22 25.96 -24.70
N ASN A 731 0.64 25.24 -23.99
CA ASN A 731 1.84 24.59 -24.51
C ASN A 731 1.64 23.08 -24.75
N ASN A 732 0.42 22.55 -24.72
CA ASN A 732 0.09 21.12 -24.90
C ASN A 732 0.74 20.19 -23.84
N SER A 733 1.12 20.70 -22.66
CA SER A 733 1.73 19.90 -21.60
C SER A 733 0.73 18.99 -20.89
N ASP A 734 -0.55 19.34 -20.95
CA ASP A 734 -1.64 18.65 -20.27
C ASP A 734 -2.82 18.45 -21.20
N GLY A 735 -3.15 17.22 -21.47
CA GLY A 735 -4.34 16.81 -22.20
C GLY A 735 -5.35 16.18 -21.26
N TRP A 736 -6.56 16.73 -21.19
CA TRP A 736 -7.64 16.28 -20.33
C TRP A 736 -8.88 15.89 -21.12
N PHE A 737 -9.60 14.90 -20.59
CA PHE A 737 -10.95 14.63 -21.06
C PHE A 737 -11.83 14.21 -19.90
N MET A 738 -12.98 14.90 -19.74
CA MET A 738 -14.03 14.59 -18.80
C MET A 738 -15.26 14.12 -19.54
N CYS A 739 -15.78 12.97 -19.19
CA CYS A 739 -16.97 12.36 -19.77
C CYS A 739 -17.99 12.07 -18.67
N VAL A 740 -19.23 12.44 -18.92
CA VAL A 740 -20.38 12.19 -18.06
C VAL A 740 -21.38 11.32 -18.80
N THR A 741 -21.81 10.24 -18.17
CA THR A 741 -22.92 9.39 -18.63
C THR A 741 -23.99 9.37 -17.55
N ARG A 742 -25.07 8.60 -17.74
CA ARG A 742 -26.13 8.45 -16.72
C ARG A 742 -25.56 7.94 -15.38
N ASP A 743 -24.70 6.90 -15.43
CA ASP A 743 -24.31 6.13 -14.25
C ASP A 743 -22.81 6.25 -13.93
N LEU A 744 -22.01 6.88 -14.82
CA LEU A 744 -20.57 7.03 -14.65
C LEU A 744 -20.11 8.45 -15.00
N VAL A 745 -19.17 8.95 -14.22
CA VAL A 745 -18.30 10.06 -14.58
C VAL A 745 -16.89 9.53 -14.73
N VAL A 746 -16.29 9.75 -15.90
CA VAL A 746 -14.97 9.25 -16.23
C VAL A 746 -14.07 10.41 -16.62
N GLY A 747 -12.94 10.53 -15.95
CA GLY A 747 -11.92 11.52 -16.29
C GLY A 747 -10.62 10.85 -16.65
N ALA A 748 -9.89 11.42 -17.62
CA ALA A 748 -8.52 11.05 -17.91
C ALA A 748 -7.64 12.28 -18.14
N TRP A 749 -6.37 12.12 -17.78
CA TRP A 749 -5.29 13.09 -18.00
C TRP A 749 -4.10 12.39 -18.63
N VAL A 750 -3.42 13.09 -19.55
CA VAL A 750 -2.16 12.68 -20.17
C VAL A 750 -1.22 13.88 -20.25
N GLY A 751 0.07 13.64 -19.96
CA GLY A 751 1.11 14.68 -20.07
C GLY A 751 2.50 14.13 -19.83
N GLY A 752 3.51 14.99 -19.92
CA GLY A 752 4.88 14.64 -19.55
C GLY A 752 5.06 14.59 -18.02
N ASP A 753 6.12 13.95 -17.57
CA ASP A 753 6.54 13.95 -16.15
C ASP A 753 6.91 15.38 -15.68
N ASP A 754 7.38 16.21 -16.58
CA ASP A 754 7.61 17.64 -16.42
C ASP A 754 6.82 18.40 -17.49
N ARG A 755 6.38 19.65 -17.22
CA ARG A 755 5.59 20.44 -18.17
C ARG A 755 6.37 20.85 -19.42
N SER A 756 7.68 20.88 -19.34
CA SER A 756 8.54 21.10 -20.48
C SER A 756 8.52 19.95 -21.51
N ILE A 757 7.96 18.79 -21.13
CA ILE A 757 7.87 17.59 -21.97
C ILE A 757 6.47 17.52 -22.56
N HIS A 758 6.30 17.90 -23.82
CA HIS A 758 4.99 18.02 -24.44
C HIS A 758 5.06 17.88 -25.97
N PHE A 759 3.92 17.75 -26.64
CA PHE A 759 3.83 17.87 -28.09
C PHE A 759 4.02 19.31 -28.52
N ARG A 760 4.68 19.54 -29.66
CA ARG A 760 4.86 20.87 -30.25
C ARG A 760 3.57 21.48 -30.84
N THR A 761 2.64 20.63 -31.24
CA THR A 761 1.43 21.07 -31.95
C THR A 761 0.18 20.65 -31.19
N THR A 762 -0.83 21.52 -31.17
CA THR A 762 -2.12 21.24 -30.53
C THR A 762 -2.83 20.07 -31.20
N ASN A 763 -2.65 19.90 -32.52
CA ASN A 763 -3.24 18.79 -33.28
C ASN A 763 -2.84 17.40 -32.73
N LEU A 764 -1.64 17.25 -32.19
CA LEU A 764 -1.16 16.01 -31.56
C LEU A 764 -1.33 15.98 -30.05
N GLY A 765 -1.21 17.13 -29.37
CA GLY A 765 -1.19 17.23 -27.90
C GLY A 765 -2.52 17.56 -27.24
N GLU A 766 -3.56 17.87 -28.00
CA GLU A 766 -4.86 18.21 -27.43
C GLU A 766 -5.55 17.03 -26.72
N GLY A 767 -6.40 17.32 -25.73
CA GLY A 767 -7.12 16.32 -24.95
C GLY A 767 -8.01 15.38 -25.80
N ALA A 768 -8.48 15.84 -26.98
CA ALA A 768 -9.22 15.02 -27.93
C ALA A 768 -8.38 13.92 -28.60
N LYS A 769 -7.05 14.08 -28.65
CA LYS A 769 -6.10 13.12 -29.24
C LYS A 769 -5.38 12.28 -28.17
N THR A 770 -5.22 12.81 -26.95
CA THR A 770 -4.45 12.21 -25.87
C THR A 770 -5.33 11.49 -24.84
N ALA A 771 -6.18 12.20 -24.11
CA ALA A 771 -6.98 11.66 -23.00
C ALA A 771 -8.33 11.03 -23.46
N LEU A 772 -9.02 11.64 -24.43
CA LEU A 772 -10.31 11.15 -24.92
C LEU A 772 -10.25 9.70 -25.44
N PRO A 773 -9.22 9.26 -26.19
CA PRO A 773 -9.16 7.89 -26.66
C PRO A 773 -9.09 6.84 -25.51
N ILE A 774 -8.52 7.18 -24.37
CA ILE A 774 -8.44 6.30 -23.20
C ILE A 774 -9.87 6.09 -22.67
N VAL A 775 -10.60 7.18 -22.41
CA VAL A 775 -11.97 7.15 -21.92
C VAL A 775 -12.91 6.45 -22.91
N GLY A 776 -12.75 6.73 -24.20
CA GLY A 776 -13.58 6.11 -25.25
C GLY A 776 -13.37 4.59 -25.32
N ALA A 777 -12.10 4.11 -25.25
CA ALA A 777 -11.79 2.69 -25.26
C ALA A 777 -12.30 1.98 -23.99
N PHE A 778 -12.19 2.63 -22.84
CA PHE A 778 -12.74 2.12 -21.60
C PHE A 778 -14.28 1.97 -21.66
N LEU A 779 -15.00 3.04 -22.03
CA LEU A 779 -16.46 3.00 -22.11
C LEU A 779 -16.97 2.01 -23.17
N GLU A 780 -16.25 1.86 -24.30
CA GLU A 780 -16.58 0.85 -25.31
C GLU A 780 -16.53 -0.56 -24.74
N LYS A 781 -15.56 -0.86 -23.86
CA LYS A 781 -15.47 -2.16 -23.18
C LYS A 781 -16.56 -2.33 -22.14
N VAL A 782 -16.76 -1.33 -21.28
CA VAL A 782 -17.81 -1.33 -20.24
C VAL A 782 -19.18 -1.57 -20.85
N TYR A 783 -19.51 -0.93 -21.96
CA TYR A 783 -20.83 -1.10 -22.60
C TYR A 783 -20.96 -2.37 -23.49
N LYS A 784 -19.91 -3.17 -23.62
CA LYS A 784 -20.00 -4.55 -24.13
C LYS A 784 -20.50 -5.53 -23.07
N ASP A 785 -20.34 -5.20 -21.79
CA ASP A 785 -20.91 -5.99 -20.69
C ASP A 785 -22.43 -5.79 -20.65
N LYS A 786 -23.18 -6.86 -20.92
CA LYS A 786 -24.65 -6.82 -20.95
C LYS A 786 -25.28 -6.55 -19.58
N SER A 787 -24.54 -6.63 -18.50
CA SER A 787 -25.01 -6.29 -17.15
C SER A 787 -25.06 -4.78 -16.91
N ILE A 788 -24.46 -3.98 -17.80
CA ILE A 788 -24.44 -2.51 -17.72
C ILE A 788 -25.29 -1.96 -18.86
N GLU A 789 -26.43 -1.38 -18.50
CA GLU A 789 -27.37 -0.82 -19.46
C GLU A 789 -27.04 0.66 -19.74
N PRO A 790 -26.50 0.99 -20.93
CA PRO A 790 -26.38 2.38 -21.35
C PRO A 790 -27.75 3.01 -21.54
N GLY A 791 -27.89 4.32 -21.32
CA GLY A 791 -29.19 4.97 -21.45
C GLY A 791 -29.09 6.49 -21.53
N PRO A 792 -30.23 7.12 -21.80
CA PRO A 792 -30.34 8.58 -21.83
C PRO A 792 -30.20 9.17 -20.43
N PHE A 793 -29.78 10.41 -20.35
CA PHE A 793 -29.82 11.18 -19.11
C PHE A 793 -31.26 11.27 -18.58
N PRO A 794 -31.48 11.19 -17.25
CA PRO A 794 -32.79 11.34 -16.67
C PRO A 794 -33.38 12.73 -17.00
N LYS A 795 -34.64 12.76 -17.32
CA LYS A 795 -35.37 14.03 -17.52
C LYS A 795 -35.84 14.52 -16.15
N PRO A 796 -35.78 15.85 -15.90
CA PRO A 796 -36.33 16.41 -14.67
C PRO A 796 -37.84 16.14 -14.57
N SER A 797 -38.32 15.94 -13.34
CA SER A 797 -39.72 15.77 -13.05
C SER A 797 -40.54 17.09 -13.09
N PHE A 798 -39.85 18.21 -13.15
CA PHE A 798 -40.40 19.55 -13.18
C PHE A 798 -40.20 20.21 -14.55
N LYS A 799 -40.95 21.30 -14.78
CA LYS A 799 -40.82 22.09 -16.01
C LYS A 799 -39.59 22.97 -15.94
N ILE A 800 -38.68 22.82 -16.92
CA ILE A 800 -37.50 23.67 -17.06
C ILE A 800 -37.93 25.10 -17.33
N SER A 801 -37.40 26.04 -16.53
CA SER A 801 -37.75 27.46 -16.64
C SER A 801 -36.95 28.19 -17.71
N LYS A 802 -35.73 27.71 -18.00
CA LYS A 802 -34.71 28.34 -18.86
C LYS A 802 -34.72 27.73 -20.27
N THR A 803 -34.47 28.56 -21.29
CA THR A 803 -34.35 28.11 -22.67
C THR A 803 -33.04 27.37 -22.90
N TYR A 804 -33.05 26.13 -23.41
CA TYR A 804 -31.88 25.31 -23.68
C TYR A 804 -31.85 24.61 -25.04
N ASN A 805 -33.00 24.57 -25.73
CA ASN A 805 -33.11 24.13 -27.13
C ASN A 805 -32.80 25.34 -28.03
N CYS A 806 -31.51 25.68 -28.14
CA CYS A 806 -31.12 26.82 -28.93
C CYS A 806 -31.32 26.54 -30.45
N PRO A 807 -31.73 27.53 -31.23
CA PRO A 807 -31.82 27.37 -32.68
C PRO A 807 -30.46 26.92 -33.23
N THR A 808 -30.46 25.87 -34.04
CA THR A 808 -29.25 25.43 -34.76
C THR A 808 -28.94 26.49 -35.82
N GLN A 809 -28.02 27.38 -35.52
CA GLN A 809 -27.46 28.32 -36.52
C GLN A 809 -26.50 27.57 -37.46
N TRP A 810 -27.02 26.59 -38.21
CA TRP A 810 -26.33 25.92 -39.28
C TRP A 810 -27.15 26.12 -40.58
N ALA A 811 -27.17 27.36 -41.05
CA ALA A 811 -27.16 27.59 -42.46
C ALA A 811 -25.69 27.95 -42.84
N PRO A 812 -24.99 27.28 -43.74
CA PRO A 812 -23.86 27.90 -44.36
C PRO A 812 -24.33 29.22 -44.88
N ALA A 813 -23.66 30.35 -44.59
CA ALA A 813 -23.87 31.60 -45.25
C ALA A 813 -23.92 31.30 -46.74
N ALA A 814 -25.02 31.68 -47.38
CA ALA A 814 -25.11 31.56 -48.85
C ALA A 814 -23.89 32.26 -49.39
N SER A 815 -22.93 31.48 -49.93
CA SER A 815 -21.79 32.02 -50.67
C SER A 815 -22.41 32.81 -51.82
N ASP A 816 -22.29 34.15 -51.79
CA ASP A 816 -22.44 34.94 -52.96
C ASP A 816 -21.60 34.33 -54.08
N SER A 817 -22.30 33.87 -55.09
CA SER A 817 -21.72 33.30 -56.31
C SER A 817 -20.91 34.35 -57.03
N LEU A 818 -19.60 34.42 -56.66
CA LEU A 818 -18.62 34.95 -57.57
C LEU A 818 -17.76 33.76 -58.00
N GLY A 819 -17.99 33.33 -59.24
CA GLY A 819 -17.33 32.19 -59.85
C GLY A 819 -15.80 32.32 -59.83
N ILE A 820 -15.19 31.33 -59.20
CA ILE A 820 -13.84 30.87 -59.58
C ILE A 820 -13.96 29.37 -59.65
N GLU A 821 -13.94 28.83 -60.83
CA GLU A 821 -13.66 27.41 -61.10
C GLU A 821 -12.27 27.10 -60.54
N GLY A 822 -12.21 26.29 -59.53
CA GLY A 822 -11.02 25.81 -58.88
C GLY A 822 -11.13 24.31 -58.67
N ASP A 823 -10.32 23.60 -59.42
CA ASP A 823 -10.02 22.19 -59.47
C ASP A 823 -10.27 21.42 -58.15
N SER A 824 -11.26 20.51 -58.18
CA SER A 824 -11.57 19.58 -57.08
C SER A 824 -10.68 18.35 -57.14
N THR A 825 -9.45 18.47 -56.71
CA THR A 825 -8.63 17.30 -56.32
C THR A 825 -8.91 16.98 -54.84
N PRO A 826 -9.27 15.73 -54.49
CA PRO A 826 -9.47 15.37 -53.06
C PRO A 826 -8.12 15.51 -52.35
N ALA A 827 -8.14 16.26 -51.26
CA ALA A 827 -7.00 16.37 -50.36
C ALA A 827 -6.51 14.97 -49.94
N LYS A 828 -5.26 14.66 -50.27
CA LYS A 828 -4.60 13.44 -49.77
C LYS A 828 -4.69 13.45 -48.26
N ARG A 829 -5.33 12.42 -47.68
CA ARG A 829 -5.25 12.10 -46.26
C ARG A 829 -3.78 11.92 -45.92
N ASN A 830 -3.29 12.64 -44.93
CA ASN A 830 -1.95 12.42 -44.41
C ASN A 830 -1.91 11.05 -43.73
N GLU A 831 -0.89 10.27 -43.97
CA GLU A 831 -0.64 8.95 -43.37
C GLU A 831 -0.58 9.02 -41.81
N GLU A 832 -0.36 10.22 -41.24
CA GLU A 832 -0.37 10.47 -39.79
C GLU A 832 -1.76 10.33 -39.13
N ASP A 833 -2.84 10.53 -39.89
CA ASP A 833 -4.21 10.37 -39.38
C ASP A 833 -4.65 8.89 -39.30
N GLU A 834 -4.04 8.00 -40.08
CA GLU A 834 -4.33 6.55 -40.06
C GLU A 834 -3.79 5.84 -38.78
N PHE A 835 -2.73 6.36 -38.17
CA PHE A 835 -2.13 5.73 -36.99
C PHE A 835 -2.95 5.89 -35.71
N LEU A 836 -3.83 6.89 -35.62
CA LEU A 836 -4.68 7.14 -34.45
C LEU A 836 -6.09 6.55 -34.62
N ILE A 837 -6.42 6.05 -35.79
CA ILE A 837 -7.70 5.44 -36.15
C ILE A 837 -7.47 3.94 -36.25
N GLY A 838 -8.07 3.13 -35.39
CA GLY A 838 -8.13 1.69 -35.62
C GLY A 838 -8.86 1.40 -36.96
N PRO A 839 -8.64 0.23 -37.58
CA PRO A 839 -9.29 -0.08 -38.86
C PRO A 839 -10.83 0.10 -38.72
N PRO A 840 -11.51 0.62 -39.75
CA PRO A 840 -12.96 0.77 -39.72
C PRO A 840 -13.61 -0.58 -39.45
N PRO A 841 -14.73 -0.63 -38.70
CA PRO A 841 -15.44 -1.87 -38.47
C PRO A 841 -15.81 -2.50 -39.81
N ILE A 842 -15.47 -3.76 -40.01
CA ILE A 842 -15.83 -4.54 -41.20
C ILE A 842 -17.36 -4.51 -41.29
N PRO A 843 -17.98 -4.11 -42.43
CA PRO A 843 -19.42 -4.17 -42.58
C PRO A 843 -19.88 -5.61 -42.38
N LEU A 844 -20.83 -5.82 -41.46
CA LEU A 844 -21.48 -7.12 -41.27
C LEU A 844 -22.18 -7.49 -42.60
N ASP A 845 -21.68 -8.52 -43.27
CA ASP A 845 -22.31 -9.12 -44.42
C ASP A 845 -23.67 -9.71 -44.00
N THR A 846 -24.74 -8.97 -44.30
CA THR A 846 -26.11 -9.40 -44.06
C THR A 846 -26.64 -10.44 -45.07
N SER A 847 -25.82 -10.97 -45.94
CA SER A 847 -26.20 -11.90 -47.03
C SER A 847 -26.26 -13.37 -46.67
N LYS A 848 -26.08 -13.74 -45.39
CA LYS A 848 -26.25 -15.14 -44.92
C LYS A 848 -27.27 -15.24 -43.82
N ARG A 849 -28.57 -15.09 -44.18
CA ARG A 849 -29.73 -15.69 -43.51
C ARG A 849 -30.62 -16.21 -44.61
N ASN A 850 -30.50 -17.49 -44.92
CA ASN A 850 -31.52 -18.41 -45.31
C ASN A 850 -31.28 -19.72 -44.59
#